data_d9a40f11d3a95f1a8f894b668651ae1e
#
_entry.id   d9a40f11d3a95f1a8f894b668651ae1e
#
_cell.length_a   1.000
_cell.length_b   1.000
_cell.length_c   1.000
_cell.angle_alpha   90.00
_cell.angle_beta   90.00
_cell.angle_gamma   90.00
#
_symmetry.space_group_name_H-M   'P 1'
#
loop_
_entity.id
_entity.type
_entity.pdbx_description
1 polymer ?
#
loop_
_entity_poly.entity_id
_entity_poly.type
_entity_poly.pdbx_seq_one_letter_code
_entity_poly.pdbx_strand_id
1 'polypeptide(L)'
;ALRENPNATFVKRGLAQCRAGLGEKTTPRAPSSSDPASRALVAAPPTQLQAPRTPPGRTDRQRAVEEVERGRALYKERAYHAAVAAFENALRIDPTWPDAALRLGMAHEDDKQYRKAIEAYERCLRIDPQHHMAATNIGEALRKSEKYEEAVRAYDRALAMKPDWLYALAGRAECMRMLKDYQGCLWWFDKALGVGPRHAFAIQGKAAALNSLQQWADALPLWDRALELEPQSTFAREGKVLCERNLETAAPEVRAEPESATPVLDEQGRDLSALARAGSLTPVVGRDTEIRAVIKTLVRRLKANPLLLGDPGVGKTAVVEGVALALARPDAPARLRDLRLIELSVGSLLAGTKYRGTFEERLKEVIREARENRNVVLFIDEIHTLVGAGRTEGGSLDAANILKPALARGEITVIGATTVAEYREHFEADSALDRRFQPIQIEEPSAAATVVLLERLRPLYEAHHSVKIAPDALEACVRLAVRFVPERRLPDKALDLLDESCADVSLDGSLDGSPGEQGGDRVVDARRVAIVVAERTRVPVDQLTEGERHRLDRMEEVLRERVIGQEVAVAELAAAVRLARSGLRSPRRPRGVFLFAGSSGVGKTELARALADFLFPEGNALVKLDMSEYAERFTGTRLLGAPPGYQGHGEEGQLTGPLRRRPYAVVLLDEFEKAHEDVQAMFLSLFDEGQVTDAVGRTVHAREAFFVLTTNVGAERGGRGRLGFGADERSARRSMVLDRARDRFRTELLNRVDGLVVFEDLAPDQLAQVARKHLGHLAERAADNHVSFTWGPELVAAVVRSEAGLGARPTLRAIDELVAEPLARRVLALGPGEWRLHARLEAGAVVFDAVQPAPASNSPTPDVTDERASEAAVTPVSAATAQAVLEE
;
A
#
# COMPACT_ATOMS: atom_id res chain seq x y z
N ALA A 1 -44.95 2.78 -17.13
CA ALA A 1 -43.73 3.53 -17.42
C ALA A 1 -43.63 3.94 -18.89
N LEU A 2 -43.92 3.06 -19.85
CA LEU A 2 -43.90 3.39 -21.30
C LEU A 2 -45.06 4.25 -21.77
N ARG A 3 -46.20 4.28 -21.03
CA ARG A 3 -47.36 5.13 -21.33
C ARG A 3 -47.15 6.57 -20.82
N GLU A 4 -46.31 6.73 -19.80
CA GLU A 4 -46.07 8.05 -19.18
C GLU A 4 -44.79 8.76 -19.69
N ASN A 5 -43.80 7.97 -20.19
CA ASN A 5 -42.57 8.55 -20.74
C ASN A 5 -41.93 7.70 -21.85
N PRO A 6 -42.31 7.89 -23.13
CA PRO A 6 -41.90 7.05 -24.24
C PRO A 6 -40.40 7.18 -24.62
N ASN A 7 -39.65 8.12 -24.00
CA ASN A 7 -38.24 8.37 -24.27
C ASN A 7 -37.26 7.85 -23.21
N ALA A 8 -37.71 7.16 -22.16
CA ALA A 8 -36.88 6.66 -21.10
C ALA A 8 -35.88 5.60 -21.64
N THR A 9 -34.63 5.96 -21.75
CA THR A 9 -33.54 5.13 -22.29
C THR A 9 -33.34 3.86 -21.45
N PHE A 10 -33.66 3.89 -20.17
CA PHE A 10 -33.53 2.76 -19.26
C PHE A 10 -34.57 1.65 -19.56
N VAL A 11 -35.80 2.03 -19.87
CA VAL A 11 -36.88 1.07 -20.19
C VAL A 11 -36.61 0.37 -21.53
N LYS A 12 -36.03 1.09 -22.51
CA LYS A 12 -35.56 0.50 -23.78
C LYS A 12 -34.42 -0.50 -23.62
N ARG A 13 -33.50 -0.26 -22.65
CA ARG A 13 -32.42 -1.20 -22.34
C ARG A 13 -32.93 -2.46 -21.61
N GLY A 14 -33.84 -2.32 -20.65
CA GLY A 14 -34.48 -3.45 -19.97
C GLY A 14 -35.28 -4.35 -20.93
N LEU A 15 -36.04 -3.76 -21.87
CA LEU A 15 -36.78 -4.50 -22.90
C LEU A 15 -35.85 -5.26 -23.88
N ALA A 16 -34.68 -4.70 -24.20
CA ALA A 16 -33.68 -5.39 -25.01
C ALA A 16 -33.06 -6.61 -24.28
N GLN A 17 -32.82 -6.49 -22.99
CA GLN A 17 -32.33 -7.60 -22.15
C GLN A 17 -33.41 -8.68 -21.94
N CYS A 18 -34.69 -8.30 -21.75
CA CYS A 18 -35.77 -9.27 -21.66
C CYS A 18 -36.04 -10.00 -22.99
N ARG A 19 -35.89 -9.35 -24.15
CA ARG A 19 -36.01 -9.97 -25.46
C ARG A 19 -34.86 -10.93 -25.76
N ALA A 20 -33.64 -10.63 -25.33
CA ALA A 20 -32.49 -11.53 -25.43
C ALA A 20 -32.66 -12.79 -24.60
N GLY A 21 -33.36 -12.70 -23.43
CA GLY A 21 -33.69 -13.85 -22.57
C GLY A 21 -34.82 -14.76 -23.10
N LEU A 22 -35.61 -14.29 -24.07
CA LEU A 22 -36.74 -14.99 -24.64
C LEU A 22 -36.46 -15.71 -25.99
N GLY A 23 -35.21 -15.76 -26.44
CA GLY A 23 -34.78 -16.62 -27.53
C GLY A 23 -35.21 -16.20 -28.97
N GLU A 24 -35.60 -14.95 -29.20
CA GLU A 24 -35.84 -14.44 -30.56
C GLU A 24 -34.51 -14.20 -31.28
N LYS A 25 -34.24 -15.00 -32.32
CA LYS A 25 -33.09 -14.89 -33.21
C LYS A 25 -33.21 -13.62 -34.07
N THR A 26 -32.51 -12.57 -33.71
CA THR A 26 -32.22 -11.46 -34.64
C THR A 26 -30.79 -11.57 -35.15
N THR A 27 -30.61 -11.65 -36.45
CA THR A 27 -29.31 -11.63 -37.14
C THR A 27 -28.57 -10.32 -36.81
N PRO A 28 -27.28 -10.35 -36.42
CA PRO A 28 -26.55 -9.12 -36.11
C PRO A 28 -26.16 -8.38 -37.38
N ARG A 29 -26.58 -7.12 -37.50
CA ARG A 29 -26.11 -6.15 -38.50
C ARG A 29 -24.80 -5.55 -37.97
N ALA A 30 -23.76 -5.56 -38.73
CA ALA A 30 -22.42 -5.06 -38.43
C ALA A 30 -22.47 -3.58 -37.92
N PRO A 31 -21.73 -3.22 -36.85
CA PRO A 31 -21.67 -1.85 -36.37
C PRO A 31 -20.81 -0.99 -37.29
N SER A 32 -21.35 0.15 -37.73
CA SER A 32 -20.62 1.22 -38.39
C SER A 32 -19.62 1.89 -37.45
N SER A 33 -18.37 1.93 -37.85
CA SER A 33 -17.24 2.52 -37.12
C SER A 33 -17.30 4.05 -37.09
N SER A 34 -17.59 4.63 -35.92
CA SER A 34 -17.24 6.03 -35.65
C SER A 34 -17.13 6.27 -34.12
N ASP A 35 -16.07 5.75 -33.53
CA ASP A 35 -15.67 6.16 -32.18
C ASP A 35 -14.13 6.10 -32.07
N PRO A 36 -13.43 7.22 -31.80
CA PRO A 36 -11.96 7.28 -31.86
C PRO A 36 -11.24 6.58 -30.70
N ALA A 37 -11.96 6.17 -29.64
CA ALA A 37 -11.36 5.58 -28.43
C ALA A 37 -11.06 4.07 -28.56
N SER A 38 -11.58 3.40 -29.58
CA SER A 38 -11.34 1.94 -29.80
C SER A 38 -10.12 1.62 -30.65
N ARG A 39 -9.31 2.61 -31.01
CA ARG A 39 -8.15 2.43 -31.93
C ARG A 39 -6.81 2.09 -31.25
N ALA A 40 -6.75 1.97 -29.93
CA ALA A 40 -5.47 1.78 -29.23
C ALA A 40 -5.10 0.30 -28.92
N LEU A 41 -5.89 -0.69 -29.37
CA LEU A 41 -5.63 -2.12 -29.12
C LEU A 41 -5.75 -2.98 -30.39
N VAL A 42 -5.47 -2.40 -31.55
CA VAL A 42 -5.25 -3.21 -32.76
C VAL A 42 -3.75 -3.31 -32.98
N ALA A 43 -3.27 -4.54 -32.86
CA ALA A 43 -1.89 -4.93 -33.14
C ALA A 43 -1.37 -4.37 -34.47
N ALA A 44 -0.07 -4.10 -34.51
CA ALA A 44 0.68 -3.75 -35.69
C ALA A 44 0.29 -4.64 -36.90
N PRO A 45 0.28 -4.10 -38.12
CA PRO A 45 -0.11 -4.87 -39.29
C PRO A 45 0.81 -6.09 -39.43
N PRO A 46 0.25 -7.27 -39.69
CA PRO A 46 1.07 -8.43 -39.95
C PRO A 46 1.95 -8.15 -41.17
N THR A 47 3.23 -8.29 -41.00
CA THR A 47 4.19 -8.43 -42.09
C THR A 47 3.57 -9.36 -43.10
N GLN A 48 3.52 -8.96 -44.36
CA GLN A 48 2.95 -9.70 -45.48
C GLN A 48 3.37 -11.17 -45.40
N LEU A 49 2.51 -12.04 -44.83
CA LEU A 49 2.60 -13.48 -44.97
C LEU A 49 2.11 -13.80 -46.36
N GLN A 50 3.02 -14.30 -47.15
CA GLN A 50 2.78 -14.85 -48.51
C GLN A 50 1.52 -15.74 -48.50
N ALA A 51 0.72 -15.65 -49.54
CA ALA A 51 -0.45 -16.47 -49.79
C ALA A 51 -0.18 -17.96 -49.51
N PRO A 52 -1.21 -18.75 -49.08
CA PRO A 52 -1.02 -20.16 -48.79
C PRO A 52 -0.34 -20.85 -49.95
N ARG A 53 0.89 -21.32 -49.74
CA ARG A 53 1.58 -22.15 -50.68
C ARG A 53 0.73 -23.40 -50.94
N THR A 54 0.59 -23.78 -52.19
CA THR A 54 0.02 -25.05 -52.63
C THR A 54 0.42 -26.18 -51.66
N PRO A 55 -0.51 -27.13 -51.31
CA PRO A 55 -0.18 -28.23 -50.43
C PRO A 55 1.05 -28.97 -50.97
N PRO A 56 1.95 -29.38 -50.06
CA PRO A 56 3.20 -30.02 -50.45
C PRO A 56 2.98 -31.26 -51.31
N GLY A 57 3.83 -31.46 -52.30
CA GLY A 57 3.79 -32.63 -53.16
C GLY A 57 4.04 -33.92 -52.36
N ARG A 58 3.68 -35.10 -52.90
CA ARG A 58 3.85 -36.39 -52.21
C ARG A 58 5.24 -36.62 -51.64
N THR A 59 6.30 -36.20 -52.32
CA THR A 59 7.70 -36.29 -51.86
C THR A 59 8.04 -35.33 -50.71
N ASP A 60 7.46 -34.11 -50.70
CA ASP A 60 7.71 -33.14 -49.62
C ASP A 60 7.00 -33.56 -48.33
N ARG A 61 5.78 -34.16 -48.46
CA ARG A 61 5.07 -34.68 -47.29
C ARG A 61 5.80 -35.85 -46.63
N GLN A 62 6.43 -36.70 -47.44
CA GLN A 62 7.30 -37.77 -46.91
C GLN A 62 8.49 -37.22 -46.11
N ARG A 63 9.18 -36.22 -46.64
CA ARG A 63 10.28 -35.55 -45.92
C ARG A 63 9.82 -34.85 -44.63
N ALA A 64 8.66 -34.25 -44.65
CA ALA A 64 8.08 -33.65 -43.43
C ALA A 64 7.75 -34.72 -42.38
N VAL A 65 7.24 -35.88 -42.80
CA VAL A 65 6.99 -37.05 -41.90
C VAL A 65 8.29 -37.53 -41.30
N GLU A 66 9.36 -37.70 -42.10
CA GLU A 66 10.68 -38.12 -41.61
C GLU A 66 11.25 -37.17 -40.57
N GLU A 67 11.14 -35.84 -40.79
CA GLU A 67 11.59 -34.86 -39.82
C GLU A 67 10.75 -34.86 -38.54
N VAL A 68 9.42 -35.11 -38.59
CA VAL A 68 8.61 -35.27 -37.38
C VAL A 68 9.01 -36.50 -36.60
N GLU A 69 9.22 -37.65 -37.29
CA GLU A 69 9.66 -38.90 -36.60
C GLU A 69 11.07 -38.72 -36.00
N ARG A 70 11.97 -38.05 -36.67
CA ARG A 70 13.28 -37.67 -36.16
C ARG A 70 13.14 -36.80 -34.91
N GLY A 71 12.28 -35.78 -34.98
CA GLY A 71 11.96 -34.92 -33.84
C GLY A 71 11.38 -35.68 -32.65
N ARG A 72 10.50 -36.67 -32.92
CA ARG A 72 9.94 -37.56 -31.87
C ARG A 72 11.02 -38.42 -31.22
N ALA A 73 11.97 -38.95 -31.97
CA ALA A 73 13.07 -39.72 -31.43
C ALA A 73 13.96 -38.88 -30.50
N LEU A 74 14.38 -37.72 -31.00
CA LEU A 74 15.16 -36.75 -30.25
C LEU A 74 14.46 -36.22 -28.98
N TYR A 75 13.15 -36.04 -29.04
CA TYR A 75 12.33 -35.66 -27.90
C TYR A 75 12.33 -36.75 -26.80
N LYS A 76 12.20 -38.04 -27.20
CA LYS A 76 12.29 -39.16 -26.27
C LYS A 76 13.67 -39.27 -25.60
N GLU A 77 14.75 -38.91 -26.32
CA GLU A 77 16.12 -38.84 -25.82
C GLU A 77 16.39 -37.56 -24.97
N ARG A 78 15.37 -36.74 -24.72
CA ARG A 78 15.48 -35.44 -24.02
C ARG A 78 16.40 -34.42 -24.70
N ALA A 79 16.71 -34.61 -25.97
CA ALA A 79 17.48 -33.68 -26.78
C ALA A 79 16.58 -32.57 -27.36
N TYR A 80 15.98 -31.77 -26.48
CA TYR A 80 14.91 -30.84 -26.80
C TYR A 80 15.29 -29.80 -27.87
N HIS A 81 16.50 -29.22 -27.80
CA HIS A 81 17.00 -28.27 -28.83
C HIS A 81 17.09 -28.91 -30.24
N ALA A 82 17.53 -30.16 -30.33
CA ALA A 82 17.60 -30.87 -31.59
C ALA A 82 16.19 -31.27 -32.08
N ALA A 83 15.29 -31.63 -31.18
CA ALA A 83 13.90 -31.93 -31.48
C ALA A 83 13.17 -30.68 -32.03
N VAL A 84 13.38 -29.51 -31.45
CA VAL A 84 12.87 -28.22 -31.92
C VAL A 84 13.29 -27.98 -33.36
N ALA A 85 14.59 -28.13 -33.67
CA ALA A 85 15.09 -27.89 -35.05
C ALA A 85 14.45 -28.86 -36.06
N ALA A 86 14.21 -30.13 -35.68
CA ALA A 86 13.54 -31.10 -36.55
C ALA A 86 12.06 -30.75 -36.78
N PHE A 87 11.32 -30.34 -35.72
CA PHE A 87 9.91 -29.92 -35.88
C PHE A 87 9.77 -28.62 -36.65
N GLU A 88 10.73 -27.67 -36.49
CA GLU A 88 10.76 -26.45 -37.32
C GLU A 88 11.01 -26.76 -38.80
N ASN A 89 11.93 -27.72 -39.09
CA ASN A 89 12.16 -28.17 -40.44
C ASN A 89 10.90 -28.83 -41.04
N ALA A 90 10.23 -29.67 -40.28
CA ALA A 90 8.94 -30.27 -40.71
C ALA A 90 7.90 -29.19 -41.03
N LEU A 91 7.78 -28.15 -40.22
CA LEU A 91 6.84 -27.03 -40.42
C LEU A 91 7.28 -26.05 -41.52
N ARG A 92 8.55 -26.10 -41.95
CA ARG A 92 9.03 -25.36 -43.11
C ARG A 92 8.66 -26.09 -44.40
N ILE A 93 8.67 -27.42 -44.35
CA ILE A 93 8.28 -28.26 -45.51
C ILE A 93 6.74 -28.28 -45.65
N ASP A 94 6.01 -28.55 -44.55
CA ASP A 94 4.56 -28.51 -44.50
C ASP A 94 4.06 -27.54 -43.41
N PRO A 95 3.81 -26.27 -43.76
CA PRO A 95 3.35 -25.25 -42.81
C PRO A 95 1.93 -25.49 -42.25
N THR A 96 1.18 -26.43 -42.85
CA THR A 96 -0.23 -26.69 -42.48
C THR A 96 -0.43 -27.92 -41.59
N TRP A 97 0.64 -28.42 -40.96
CA TRP A 97 0.59 -29.61 -40.15
C TRP A 97 0.42 -29.32 -38.64
N PRO A 98 -0.82 -29.47 -38.07
CA PRO A 98 -1.09 -29.11 -36.70
C PRO A 98 -0.29 -29.95 -35.68
N ASP A 99 -0.09 -31.27 -35.91
CA ASP A 99 0.65 -32.15 -34.99
C ASP A 99 2.13 -31.79 -34.90
N ALA A 100 2.74 -31.34 -35.98
CA ALA A 100 4.11 -30.84 -35.94
C ALA A 100 4.25 -29.55 -35.14
N ALA A 101 3.27 -28.64 -35.24
CA ALA A 101 3.21 -27.41 -34.44
C ALA A 101 2.97 -27.69 -32.97
N LEU A 102 2.08 -28.66 -32.64
CA LEU A 102 1.85 -29.10 -31.27
C LEU A 102 3.13 -29.65 -30.63
N ARG A 103 3.86 -30.52 -31.36
CA ARG A 103 5.11 -31.13 -30.87
C ARG A 103 6.25 -30.14 -30.74
N LEU A 104 6.31 -29.16 -31.61
CA LEU A 104 7.24 -28.05 -31.47
C LEU A 104 6.97 -27.29 -30.16
N GLY A 105 5.70 -27.03 -29.86
CA GLY A 105 5.31 -26.40 -28.60
C GLY A 105 5.70 -27.23 -27.37
N MET A 106 5.47 -28.55 -27.41
CA MET A 106 5.86 -29.48 -26.32
C MET A 106 7.39 -29.48 -26.13
N ALA A 107 8.16 -29.49 -27.22
CA ALA A 107 9.62 -29.45 -27.11
C ALA A 107 10.15 -28.14 -26.49
N HIS A 108 9.55 -27.01 -26.85
CA HIS A 108 9.84 -25.73 -26.21
C HIS A 108 9.40 -25.67 -24.74
N GLU A 109 8.27 -26.28 -24.41
CA GLU A 109 7.75 -26.31 -23.04
C GLU A 109 8.67 -27.09 -22.11
N ASP A 110 9.13 -28.28 -22.54
CA ASP A 110 10.05 -29.11 -21.77
C ASP A 110 11.47 -28.52 -21.68
N ASP A 111 11.83 -27.67 -22.65
CA ASP A 111 13.04 -26.83 -22.62
C ASP A 111 12.83 -25.53 -21.81
N LYS A 112 11.70 -25.39 -21.10
CA LYS A 112 11.30 -24.23 -20.28
C LYS A 112 11.21 -22.90 -21.05
N GLN A 113 11.13 -22.94 -22.38
CA GLN A 113 10.94 -21.77 -23.24
C GLN A 113 9.44 -21.49 -23.44
N TYR A 114 8.71 -21.24 -22.32
CA TYR A 114 7.24 -21.17 -22.31
C TYR A 114 6.66 -20.17 -23.33
N ARG A 115 7.31 -19.04 -23.56
CA ARG A 115 6.87 -18.05 -24.56
C ARG A 115 6.85 -18.65 -25.98
N LYS A 116 7.94 -19.33 -26.37
CA LYS A 116 8.01 -19.97 -27.69
C LYS A 116 7.07 -21.18 -27.80
N ALA A 117 6.88 -21.89 -26.69
CA ALA A 117 5.88 -22.97 -26.63
C ALA A 117 4.47 -22.43 -26.95
N ILE A 118 4.06 -21.32 -26.32
CA ILE A 118 2.77 -20.68 -26.56
C ILE A 118 2.65 -20.25 -28.01
N GLU A 119 3.66 -19.62 -28.60
CA GLU A 119 3.67 -19.20 -30.00
C GLU A 119 3.48 -20.40 -30.97
N ALA A 120 4.10 -21.55 -30.64
CA ALA A 120 3.96 -22.79 -31.43
C ALA A 120 2.57 -23.42 -31.28
N TYR A 121 2.00 -23.44 -30.05
CA TYR A 121 0.64 -23.90 -29.81
C TYR A 121 -0.42 -23.00 -30.48
N GLU A 122 -0.21 -21.70 -30.46
CA GLU A 122 -1.06 -20.76 -31.18
C GLU A 122 -0.99 -20.97 -32.68
N ARG A 123 0.21 -21.32 -33.21
CA ARG A 123 0.35 -21.73 -34.60
C ARG A 123 -0.48 -22.99 -34.88
N CYS A 124 -0.48 -23.98 -33.99
CA CYS A 124 -1.33 -25.15 -34.11
C CYS A 124 -2.82 -24.76 -34.18
N LEU A 125 -3.29 -23.84 -33.32
CA LEU A 125 -4.67 -23.36 -33.29
C LEU A 125 -5.05 -22.50 -34.49
N ARG A 126 -4.08 -21.84 -35.15
CA ARG A 126 -4.33 -21.16 -36.43
C ARG A 126 -4.54 -22.14 -37.58
N ILE A 127 -3.90 -23.32 -37.53
CA ILE A 127 -4.05 -24.39 -38.52
C ILE A 127 -5.35 -25.17 -38.26
N ASP A 128 -5.56 -25.58 -37.02
CA ASP A 128 -6.75 -26.30 -36.56
C ASP A 128 -7.39 -25.58 -35.34
N PRO A 129 -8.39 -24.71 -35.56
CA PRO A 129 -9.05 -23.96 -34.50
C PRO A 129 -9.78 -24.79 -33.43
N GLN A 130 -10.07 -26.09 -33.73
CA GLN A 130 -10.75 -26.99 -32.79
C GLN A 130 -9.79 -27.92 -32.03
N HIS A 131 -8.51 -27.66 -32.09
CA HIS A 131 -7.48 -28.48 -31.46
C HIS A 131 -7.39 -28.24 -29.95
N HIS A 132 -8.30 -28.90 -29.17
CA HIS A 132 -8.41 -28.70 -27.73
C HIS A 132 -7.11 -28.98 -26.94
N MET A 133 -6.26 -29.94 -27.38
CA MET A 133 -4.97 -30.19 -26.74
C MET A 133 -4.01 -29.02 -26.82
N ALA A 134 -3.96 -28.34 -27.97
CA ALA A 134 -3.12 -27.15 -28.12
C ALA A 134 -3.57 -26.00 -27.17
N ALA A 135 -4.87 -25.79 -27.04
CA ALA A 135 -5.44 -24.83 -26.11
C ALA A 135 -5.13 -25.21 -24.65
N THR A 136 -5.19 -26.51 -24.31
CA THR A 136 -4.81 -27.01 -22.97
C THR A 136 -3.34 -26.78 -22.67
N ASN A 137 -2.45 -27.06 -23.63
CA ASN A 137 -1.03 -26.89 -23.46
C ASN A 137 -0.61 -25.39 -23.36
N ILE A 138 -1.35 -24.48 -24.03
CA ILE A 138 -1.20 -23.04 -23.76
C ILE A 138 -1.49 -22.74 -22.29
N GLY A 139 -2.60 -23.28 -21.74
CA GLY A 139 -2.94 -23.13 -20.33
C GLY A 139 -1.85 -23.67 -19.42
N GLU A 140 -1.27 -24.84 -19.75
CA GLU A 140 -0.20 -25.46 -18.98
C GLU A 140 1.11 -24.64 -19.02
N ALA A 141 1.50 -24.15 -20.19
CA ALA A 141 2.69 -23.28 -20.33
C ALA A 141 2.52 -21.95 -19.58
N LEU A 142 1.31 -21.37 -19.60
CA LEU A 142 0.97 -20.17 -18.83
C LEU A 142 0.98 -20.45 -17.32
N ARG A 143 0.44 -21.60 -16.87
CA ARG A 143 0.47 -22.02 -15.47
C ARG A 143 1.90 -22.20 -14.96
N LYS A 144 2.77 -22.84 -15.75
CA LYS A 144 4.20 -23.02 -15.42
C LYS A 144 5.00 -21.70 -15.42
N SER A 145 4.49 -20.69 -16.14
CA SER A 145 5.05 -19.32 -16.10
C SER A 145 4.34 -18.40 -15.09
N GLU A 146 3.56 -18.98 -14.16
CA GLU A 146 2.83 -18.32 -13.07
C GLU A 146 1.77 -17.29 -13.52
N LYS A 147 1.36 -17.32 -14.77
CA LYS A 147 0.33 -16.45 -15.33
C LYS A 147 -1.06 -17.10 -15.21
N TYR A 148 -1.52 -17.28 -13.98
CA TYR A 148 -2.69 -18.10 -13.66
C TYR A 148 -3.99 -17.59 -14.26
N GLU A 149 -4.23 -16.29 -14.31
CA GLU A 149 -5.43 -15.70 -14.91
C GLU A 149 -5.51 -15.93 -16.43
N GLU A 150 -4.37 -15.80 -17.11
CA GLU A 150 -4.28 -16.08 -18.54
C GLU A 150 -4.44 -17.58 -18.81
N ALA A 151 -3.89 -18.43 -17.94
CA ALA A 151 -4.02 -19.88 -18.00
C ALA A 151 -5.48 -20.32 -17.86
N VAL A 152 -6.24 -19.74 -16.93
CA VAL A 152 -7.70 -20.00 -16.79
C VAL A 152 -8.42 -19.74 -18.10
N ARG A 153 -8.17 -18.60 -18.75
CA ARG A 153 -8.79 -18.27 -20.06
C ARG A 153 -8.42 -19.28 -21.16
N ALA A 154 -7.19 -19.78 -21.16
CA ALA A 154 -6.75 -20.79 -22.12
C ALA A 154 -7.43 -22.15 -21.88
N TYR A 155 -7.56 -22.56 -20.60
CA TYR A 155 -8.32 -23.76 -20.25
C TYR A 155 -9.82 -23.63 -20.57
N ASP A 156 -10.42 -22.46 -20.32
CA ASP A 156 -11.82 -22.20 -20.69
C ASP A 156 -12.03 -22.35 -22.21
N ARG A 157 -11.06 -21.87 -23.01
CA ARG A 157 -11.09 -22.10 -24.46
C ARG A 157 -11.02 -23.57 -24.83
N ALA A 158 -10.16 -24.36 -24.16
CA ALA A 158 -10.09 -25.82 -24.38
C ALA A 158 -11.40 -26.52 -24.00
N LEU A 159 -12.02 -26.13 -22.88
CA LEU A 159 -13.27 -26.66 -22.38
C LEU A 159 -14.49 -26.27 -23.25
N ALA A 160 -14.44 -25.12 -23.92
CA ALA A 160 -15.42 -24.71 -24.90
C ALA A 160 -15.43 -25.67 -26.15
N MET A 161 -14.24 -26.20 -26.51
CA MET A 161 -14.11 -27.18 -27.58
C MET A 161 -14.46 -28.60 -27.13
N LYS A 162 -14.07 -28.97 -25.89
CA LYS A 162 -14.31 -30.27 -25.30
C LYS A 162 -14.64 -30.14 -23.80
N PRO A 163 -15.92 -30.09 -23.42
CA PRO A 163 -16.37 -29.81 -22.05
C PRO A 163 -15.90 -30.80 -20.97
N ASP A 164 -15.66 -32.06 -21.36
CA ASP A 164 -15.23 -33.13 -20.47
C ASP A 164 -13.75 -33.48 -20.64
N TRP A 165 -12.92 -32.48 -20.98
CA TRP A 165 -11.50 -32.70 -21.15
C TRP A 165 -10.79 -32.66 -19.80
N LEU A 166 -10.46 -33.82 -19.26
CA LEU A 166 -9.91 -34.05 -17.92
C LEU A 166 -8.73 -33.11 -17.58
N TYR A 167 -7.75 -33.00 -18.48
CA TYR A 167 -6.54 -32.20 -18.24
C TYR A 167 -6.83 -30.69 -18.17
N ALA A 168 -7.79 -30.21 -18.94
CA ALA A 168 -8.19 -28.82 -18.87
C ALA A 168 -9.02 -28.53 -17.62
N LEU A 169 -9.89 -29.44 -17.19
CA LEU A 169 -10.65 -29.34 -15.95
C LEU A 169 -9.70 -29.26 -14.75
N ALA A 170 -8.72 -30.18 -14.66
CA ALA A 170 -7.78 -30.26 -13.57
C ALA A 170 -6.78 -29.06 -13.58
N GLY A 171 -6.29 -28.67 -14.76
CA GLY A 171 -5.39 -27.51 -14.90
C GLY A 171 -6.06 -26.18 -14.53
N ARG A 172 -7.32 -26.00 -14.92
CA ARG A 172 -8.14 -24.85 -14.51
C ARG A 172 -8.36 -24.80 -13.01
N ALA A 173 -8.72 -25.92 -12.41
CA ALA A 173 -8.90 -26.02 -10.96
C ALA A 173 -7.62 -25.64 -10.21
N GLU A 174 -6.47 -26.12 -10.67
CA GLU A 174 -5.17 -25.80 -10.06
C GLU A 174 -4.83 -24.31 -10.17
N CYS A 175 -5.11 -23.67 -11.32
CA CYS A 175 -4.93 -22.24 -11.46
C CYS A 175 -5.80 -21.44 -10.46
N MET A 176 -7.06 -21.85 -10.26
CA MET A 176 -7.94 -21.23 -9.26
C MET A 176 -7.39 -21.41 -7.84
N ARG A 177 -6.87 -22.60 -7.53
CA ARG A 177 -6.20 -22.86 -6.24
C ARG A 177 -4.98 -21.93 -6.02
N MET A 178 -4.17 -21.72 -7.05
CA MET A 178 -3.03 -20.80 -7.00
C MET A 178 -3.46 -19.33 -6.88
N LEU A 179 -4.61 -18.96 -7.41
CA LEU A 179 -5.27 -17.65 -7.21
C LEU A 179 -6.01 -17.55 -5.86
N LYS A 180 -5.86 -18.57 -4.99
CA LYS A 180 -6.49 -18.66 -3.66
C LYS A 180 -8.03 -18.74 -3.67
N ASP A 181 -8.64 -19.00 -4.80
CA ASP A 181 -10.08 -19.34 -4.87
C ASP A 181 -10.26 -20.83 -4.55
N TYR A 182 -10.10 -21.16 -3.27
CA TYR A 182 -10.12 -22.54 -2.80
C TYR A 182 -11.52 -23.18 -2.93
N GLN A 183 -12.57 -22.44 -2.70
CA GLN A 183 -13.95 -22.93 -2.82
C GLN A 183 -14.32 -23.17 -4.30
N GLY A 184 -14.00 -22.22 -5.15
CA GLY A 184 -14.26 -22.35 -6.59
C GLY A 184 -13.50 -23.51 -7.23
N CYS A 185 -12.25 -23.78 -6.81
CA CYS A 185 -11.43 -24.83 -7.39
C CYS A 185 -11.94 -26.24 -7.02
N LEU A 186 -12.56 -26.43 -5.84
CA LEU A 186 -13.11 -27.73 -5.43
C LEU A 186 -14.14 -28.26 -6.43
N TRP A 187 -15.06 -27.42 -6.89
CA TRP A 187 -16.05 -27.81 -7.88
C TRP A 187 -15.41 -28.28 -9.20
N TRP A 188 -14.35 -27.63 -9.64
CA TRP A 188 -13.64 -28.01 -10.87
C TRP A 188 -12.83 -29.28 -10.70
N PHE A 189 -12.22 -29.50 -9.52
CA PHE A 189 -11.59 -30.78 -9.20
C PHE A 189 -12.61 -31.91 -9.14
N ASP A 190 -13.78 -31.69 -8.55
CA ASP A 190 -14.86 -32.69 -8.52
C ASP A 190 -15.35 -33.05 -9.92
N LYS A 191 -15.49 -32.04 -10.80
CA LYS A 191 -15.84 -32.29 -12.20
C LYS A 191 -14.74 -33.08 -12.91
N ALA A 192 -13.46 -32.76 -12.67
CA ALA A 192 -12.32 -33.50 -13.23
C ALA A 192 -12.32 -34.97 -12.74
N LEU A 193 -12.55 -35.19 -11.45
CA LEU A 193 -12.59 -36.51 -10.83
C LEU A 193 -13.84 -37.31 -11.23
N GLY A 194 -14.94 -36.63 -11.60
CA GLY A 194 -16.09 -37.26 -12.24
C GLY A 194 -15.78 -37.88 -13.60
N VAL A 195 -14.89 -37.26 -14.37
CA VAL A 195 -14.40 -37.75 -15.66
C VAL A 195 -13.31 -38.82 -15.47
N GLY A 196 -12.36 -38.55 -14.57
CA GLY A 196 -11.20 -39.42 -14.31
C GLY A 196 -11.00 -39.68 -12.81
N PRO A 197 -11.69 -40.66 -12.18
CA PRO A 197 -11.65 -40.87 -10.74
C PRO A 197 -10.29 -41.24 -10.17
N ARG A 198 -9.33 -41.68 -10.98
CA ARG A 198 -7.96 -42.07 -10.58
C ARG A 198 -6.89 -41.08 -11.04
N HIS A 199 -7.27 -39.86 -11.36
CA HIS A 199 -6.33 -38.86 -11.83
C HIS A 199 -5.58 -38.22 -10.63
N ALA A 200 -4.35 -38.70 -10.40
CA ALA A 200 -3.55 -38.31 -9.21
C ALA A 200 -3.40 -36.82 -9.02
N PHE A 201 -3.10 -36.06 -10.07
CA PHE A 201 -2.95 -34.60 -10.01
C PHE A 201 -4.25 -33.90 -9.52
N ALA A 202 -5.43 -34.36 -9.97
CA ALA A 202 -6.69 -33.77 -9.53
C ALA A 202 -7.02 -34.13 -8.06
N ILE A 203 -6.66 -35.35 -7.62
CA ILE A 203 -6.81 -35.76 -6.22
C ILE A 203 -5.90 -34.94 -5.31
N GLN A 204 -4.63 -34.82 -5.67
CA GLN A 204 -3.65 -34.02 -4.91
C GLN A 204 -4.06 -32.54 -4.85
N GLY A 205 -4.51 -31.97 -5.96
CA GLY A 205 -4.97 -30.59 -6.02
C GLY A 205 -6.20 -30.33 -5.17
N LYS A 206 -7.18 -31.26 -5.17
CA LYS A 206 -8.37 -31.19 -4.31
C LYS A 206 -7.98 -31.29 -2.83
N ALA A 207 -7.13 -32.23 -2.49
CA ALA A 207 -6.67 -32.41 -1.10
C ALA A 207 -5.88 -31.19 -0.61
N ALA A 208 -5.03 -30.58 -1.46
CA ALA A 208 -4.32 -29.36 -1.13
C ALA A 208 -5.25 -28.16 -0.95
N ALA A 209 -6.32 -28.05 -1.71
CA ALA A 209 -7.35 -27.04 -1.54
C ALA A 209 -8.10 -27.19 -0.21
N LEU A 210 -8.45 -28.43 0.16
CA LEU A 210 -9.07 -28.75 1.46
C LEU A 210 -8.12 -28.44 2.63
N ASN A 211 -6.83 -28.71 2.49
CA ASN A 211 -5.82 -28.30 3.49
C ASN A 211 -5.82 -26.78 3.68
N SER A 212 -5.86 -26.02 2.57
CA SER A 212 -5.88 -24.55 2.63
C SER A 212 -7.17 -24.01 3.26
N LEU A 213 -8.26 -24.78 3.23
CA LEU A 213 -9.53 -24.50 3.90
C LEU A 213 -9.61 -25.07 5.32
N GLN A 214 -8.50 -25.64 5.82
CA GLN A 214 -8.43 -26.30 7.14
C GLN A 214 -9.39 -27.49 7.32
N GLN A 215 -9.90 -28.04 6.23
CA GLN A 215 -10.77 -29.22 6.21
C GLN A 215 -9.94 -30.51 6.21
N TRP A 216 -9.19 -30.72 7.29
CA TRP A 216 -8.18 -31.78 7.41
C TRP A 216 -8.77 -33.19 7.32
N ALA A 217 -9.95 -33.39 7.92
CA ALA A 217 -10.65 -34.69 7.92
C ALA A 217 -11.07 -35.13 6.51
N ASP A 218 -11.48 -34.17 5.66
CA ASP A 218 -11.88 -34.45 4.27
C ASP A 218 -10.68 -34.58 3.34
N ALA A 219 -9.57 -33.91 3.68
CA ALA A 219 -8.32 -33.94 2.91
C ALA A 219 -7.55 -35.27 3.09
N LEU A 220 -7.54 -35.83 4.30
CA LEU A 220 -6.72 -37.01 4.65
C LEU A 220 -7.00 -38.24 3.76
N PRO A 221 -8.26 -38.66 3.52
CA PRO A 221 -8.54 -39.82 2.63
C PRO A 221 -8.17 -39.57 1.17
N LEU A 222 -8.12 -38.30 0.74
CA LEU A 222 -7.65 -37.95 -0.60
C LEU A 222 -6.14 -38.04 -0.71
N TRP A 223 -5.40 -37.65 0.33
CA TRP A 223 -3.95 -37.84 0.38
C TRP A 223 -3.56 -39.33 0.39
N ASP A 224 -4.29 -40.18 1.15
CA ASP A 224 -4.08 -41.61 1.13
C ASP A 224 -4.30 -42.19 -0.27
N ARG A 225 -5.38 -41.82 -0.91
CA ARG A 225 -5.69 -42.23 -2.28
C ARG A 225 -4.66 -41.69 -3.30
N ALA A 226 -4.11 -40.49 -3.09
CA ALA A 226 -3.05 -39.95 -3.92
C ALA A 226 -1.77 -40.78 -3.79
N LEU A 227 -1.41 -41.21 -2.57
CA LEU A 227 -0.25 -42.06 -2.28
C LEU A 227 -0.41 -43.49 -2.76
N GLU A 228 -1.63 -44.03 -2.78
CA GLU A 228 -1.89 -45.32 -3.43
C GLU A 228 -1.62 -45.29 -4.95
N LEU A 229 -1.89 -44.14 -5.59
CA LEU A 229 -1.66 -43.96 -7.03
C LEU A 229 -0.21 -43.60 -7.34
N GLU A 230 0.42 -42.77 -6.50
CA GLU A 230 1.80 -42.28 -6.64
C GLU A 230 2.56 -42.41 -5.32
N PRO A 231 3.07 -43.58 -4.95
CA PRO A 231 3.75 -43.81 -3.65
C PRO A 231 5.00 -42.93 -3.43
N GLN A 232 5.61 -42.44 -4.50
CA GLN A 232 6.81 -41.62 -4.46
C GLN A 232 6.54 -40.10 -4.42
N SER A 233 5.29 -39.68 -4.44
CA SER A 233 4.94 -38.25 -4.40
C SER A 233 5.33 -37.64 -3.04
N THR A 234 6.35 -36.78 -3.04
CA THR A 234 6.75 -36.01 -1.85
C THR A 234 5.65 -35.05 -1.43
N PHE A 235 5.02 -34.38 -2.40
CA PHE A 235 3.93 -33.45 -2.18
C PHE A 235 2.72 -34.11 -1.46
N ALA A 236 2.36 -35.33 -1.88
CA ALA A 236 1.26 -36.04 -1.23
C ALA A 236 1.63 -36.50 0.20
N ARG A 237 2.87 -36.90 0.44
CA ARG A 237 3.35 -37.25 1.77
C ARG A 237 3.36 -36.05 2.73
N GLU A 238 3.87 -34.91 2.28
CA GLU A 238 3.90 -33.67 3.07
C GLU A 238 2.47 -33.19 3.38
N GLY A 239 1.58 -33.23 2.38
CA GLY A 239 0.18 -32.91 2.56
C GLY A 239 -0.54 -33.80 3.57
N LYS A 240 -0.26 -35.12 3.55
CA LYS A 240 -0.79 -36.06 4.52
C LYS A 240 -0.27 -35.79 5.94
N VAL A 241 1.04 -35.62 6.11
CA VAL A 241 1.66 -35.32 7.41
C VAL A 241 1.10 -34.05 7.98
N LEU A 242 0.86 -33.04 7.16
CA LEU A 242 0.22 -31.79 7.60
C LEU A 242 -1.21 -32.03 8.12
N CYS A 243 -2.00 -32.88 7.45
CA CYS A 243 -3.33 -33.25 7.91
C CYS A 243 -3.29 -34.01 9.24
N GLU A 244 -2.45 -35.05 9.32
CA GLU A 244 -2.31 -35.87 10.53
C GLU A 244 -1.90 -35.01 11.72
N ARG A 245 -0.88 -34.18 11.56
CA ARG A 245 -0.43 -33.24 12.61
C ARG A 245 -1.54 -32.31 13.09
N ASN A 246 -2.31 -31.74 12.18
CA ASN A 246 -3.39 -30.81 12.54
C ASN A 246 -4.61 -31.54 13.13
N LEU A 247 -4.86 -32.79 12.74
CA LEU A 247 -5.88 -33.63 13.35
C LEU A 247 -5.47 -34.12 14.75
N GLU A 248 -4.20 -34.44 14.98
CA GLU A 248 -3.65 -34.80 16.30
C GLU A 248 -3.68 -33.62 17.27
N THR A 249 -3.36 -32.41 16.79
CA THR A 249 -3.45 -31.19 17.59
C THR A 249 -4.89 -30.74 17.82
N ALA A 250 -5.83 -31.15 17.00
CA ALA A 250 -7.26 -30.85 17.12
C ALA A 250 -8.04 -31.88 17.97
N ALA A 251 -7.42 -32.94 18.46
CA ALA A 251 -8.08 -33.94 19.28
C ALA A 251 -7.97 -33.68 20.78
N PRO A 252 -8.92 -32.97 21.42
CA PRO A 252 -9.38 -33.36 22.74
C PRO A 252 -10.42 -34.46 22.56
N GLU A 253 -10.39 -35.46 23.42
CA GLU A 253 -11.32 -36.60 23.50
C GLU A 253 -12.77 -36.14 23.30
N VAL A 254 -13.38 -36.49 22.18
CA VAL A 254 -14.82 -36.30 21.97
C VAL A 254 -15.53 -37.38 22.81
N ARG A 255 -15.87 -37.04 24.04
CA ARG A 255 -17.06 -37.63 24.69
C ARG A 255 -18.25 -37.18 23.83
N ALA A 256 -19.05 -38.14 23.39
CA ALA A 256 -20.33 -37.88 22.73
C ALA A 256 -21.17 -36.97 23.64
N GLU A 257 -21.20 -35.67 23.37
CA GLU A 257 -22.14 -34.76 24.01
C GLU A 257 -23.52 -34.98 23.41
N PRO A 258 -24.61 -34.84 24.23
CA PRO A 258 -25.95 -34.91 23.75
C PRO A 258 -26.18 -33.91 22.63
N GLU A 259 -26.95 -34.28 21.59
CA GLU A 259 -27.29 -33.43 20.45
C GLU A 259 -27.58 -32.01 20.93
N SER A 260 -26.81 -31.03 20.44
CA SER A 260 -26.93 -29.63 20.84
C SER A 260 -28.34 -29.12 20.56
N ALA A 261 -28.95 -28.46 21.55
CA ALA A 261 -30.26 -27.83 21.37
C ALA A 261 -30.20 -26.64 20.38
N THR A 262 -29.01 -26.26 19.90
CA THR A 262 -28.77 -25.12 19.03
C THR A 262 -27.71 -25.41 17.94
N PRO A 263 -27.91 -26.41 17.07
CA PRO A 263 -26.90 -26.85 16.11
C PRO A 263 -26.50 -25.78 15.11
N VAL A 264 -27.41 -24.92 14.64
CA VAL A 264 -27.12 -23.87 13.68
C VAL A 264 -26.35 -22.71 14.35
N LEU A 265 -26.69 -22.38 15.59
CA LEU A 265 -25.94 -21.38 16.35
C LEU A 265 -24.52 -21.86 16.69
N ASP A 266 -24.32 -23.12 16.94
CA ASP A 266 -23.00 -23.70 17.23
C ASP A 266 -22.13 -23.78 15.94
N GLU A 267 -22.74 -23.98 14.77
CA GLU A 267 -22.06 -23.98 13.49
C GLU A 267 -21.70 -22.55 13.00
N GLN A 268 -22.65 -21.61 13.17
CA GLN A 268 -22.51 -20.28 12.57
C GLN A 268 -21.99 -19.21 13.54
N GLY A 269 -21.95 -19.51 14.84
CA GLY A 269 -21.55 -18.60 15.90
C GLY A 269 -20.36 -19.07 16.73
N ARG A 270 -19.73 -18.14 17.44
CA ARG A 270 -18.64 -18.39 18.39
C ARG A 270 -19.20 -18.29 19.80
N ASP A 271 -19.23 -19.40 20.57
CA ASP A 271 -19.72 -19.38 21.96
C ASP A 271 -18.69 -18.76 22.91
N LEU A 272 -18.84 -17.47 23.18
CA LEU A 272 -17.98 -16.71 24.10
C LEU A 272 -18.08 -17.21 25.55
N SER A 273 -19.25 -17.74 25.98
CA SER A 273 -19.42 -18.28 27.33
C SER A 273 -18.67 -19.60 27.50
N ALA A 274 -18.61 -20.44 26.48
CA ALA A 274 -17.81 -21.67 26.49
C ALA A 274 -16.31 -21.35 26.53
N LEU A 275 -15.86 -20.40 25.69
CA LEU A 275 -14.47 -19.94 25.67
C LEU A 275 -14.05 -19.29 27.00
N ALA A 276 -14.94 -18.52 27.64
CA ALA A 276 -14.68 -17.93 28.95
C ALA A 276 -14.47 -19.01 30.02
N ARG A 277 -15.30 -20.07 30.03
CA ARG A 277 -15.19 -21.22 30.94
C ARG A 277 -13.93 -22.03 30.67
N ALA A 278 -13.53 -22.17 29.43
CA ALA A 278 -12.28 -22.85 29.04
C ALA A 278 -11.01 -22.01 29.33
N GLY A 279 -11.14 -20.74 29.75
CA GLY A 279 -10.02 -19.85 29.98
C GLY A 279 -9.30 -19.38 28.70
N SER A 280 -9.95 -19.50 27.54
CA SER A 280 -9.39 -19.18 26.21
C SER A 280 -9.61 -17.72 25.80
N LEU A 281 -10.36 -16.92 26.59
CA LEU A 281 -10.55 -15.51 26.32
C LEU A 281 -9.48 -14.66 27.01
N THR A 282 -9.06 -13.62 26.32
CA THR A 282 -8.10 -12.65 26.84
C THR A 282 -8.70 -11.85 28.00
N PRO A 283 -7.95 -11.64 29.11
CA PRO A 283 -8.43 -10.83 30.22
C PRO A 283 -8.73 -9.39 29.79
N VAL A 284 -9.93 -8.91 30.10
CA VAL A 284 -10.37 -7.54 29.81
C VAL A 284 -10.05 -6.62 30.98
N VAL A 285 -9.42 -5.48 30.72
CA VAL A 285 -8.91 -4.55 31.72
C VAL A 285 -9.51 -3.17 31.51
N GLY A 286 -9.92 -2.52 32.62
CA GLY A 286 -10.34 -1.11 32.62
C GLY A 286 -11.72 -0.85 31.99
N ARG A 287 -12.57 -1.88 31.85
CA ARG A 287 -13.93 -1.80 31.30
C ARG A 287 -15.02 -2.26 32.29
N ASP A 288 -14.72 -2.23 33.55
CA ASP A 288 -15.64 -2.74 34.60
C ASP A 288 -16.98 -1.98 34.65
N THR A 289 -16.98 -0.69 34.38
CA THR A 289 -18.19 0.16 34.33
C THR A 289 -19.09 -0.20 33.16
N GLU A 290 -18.51 -0.37 31.97
CA GLU A 290 -19.22 -0.72 30.75
C GLU A 290 -19.75 -2.16 30.81
N ILE A 291 -18.93 -3.12 31.25
CA ILE A 291 -19.34 -4.51 31.50
C ILE A 291 -20.52 -4.55 32.46
N ARG A 292 -20.43 -3.82 33.60
CA ARG A 292 -21.51 -3.72 34.57
C ARG A 292 -22.78 -3.11 33.98
N ALA A 293 -22.64 -2.09 33.11
CA ALA A 293 -23.77 -1.47 32.40
C ALA A 293 -24.46 -2.44 31.45
N VAL A 294 -23.70 -3.24 30.68
CA VAL A 294 -24.23 -4.30 29.81
C VAL A 294 -24.99 -5.35 30.65
N ILE A 295 -24.38 -5.90 31.72
CA ILE A 295 -24.98 -6.89 32.58
C ILE A 295 -26.28 -6.33 33.23
N LYS A 296 -26.25 -5.08 33.69
CA LYS A 296 -27.44 -4.41 34.24
C LYS A 296 -28.55 -4.29 33.22
N THR A 297 -28.20 -4.06 31.94
CA THR A 297 -29.17 -3.94 30.85
C THR A 297 -29.81 -5.29 30.55
N LEU A 298 -29.04 -6.36 30.46
CA LEU A 298 -29.54 -7.73 30.23
C LEU A 298 -30.57 -8.20 31.28
N VAL A 299 -30.49 -7.70 32.52
CA VAL A 299 -31.44 -8.06 33.58
C VAL A 299 -32.75 -7.25 33.52
N ARG A 300 -32.83 -6.21 32.74
CA ARG A 300 -34.01 -5.35 32.64
C ARG A 300 -35.19 -6.07 32.00
N ARG A 301 -36.41 -5.73 32.40
CA ARG A 301 -37.67 -6.23 31.81
C ARG A 301 -37.98 -5.56 30.47
N LEU A 302 -37.57 -4.28 30.32
CA LEU A 302 -37.77 -3.44 29.16
C LEU A 302 -36.42 -2.88 28.73
N LYS A 303 -36.18 -2.75 27.42
CA LYS A 303 -34.90 -2.31 26.84
C LYS A 303 -33.74 -3.25 27.32
N ALA A 304 -33.96 -4.55 27.18
CA ALA A 304 -32.99 -5.56 27.62
C ALA A 304 -31.84 -5.81 26.62
N ASN A 305 -31.86 -5.13 25.46
CA ASN A 305 -30.82 -5.27 24.45
C ASN A 305 -29.80 -4.11 24.59
N PRO A 306 -28.58 -4.38 25.05
CA PRO A 306 -27.51 -3.37 25.06
C PRO A 306 -27.05 -3.07 23.63
N LEU A 307 -26.78 -1.80 23.34
CA LEU A 307 -26.16 -1.37 22.11
C LEU A 307 -24.90 -0.59 22.42
N LEU A 308 -23.74 -1.17 22.11
CA LEU A 308 -22.44 -0.57 22.33
C LEU A 308 -22.14 0.44 21.25
N LEU A 309 -21.99 1.70 21.62
CA LEU A 309 -21.69 2.81 20.73
C LEU A 309 -20.25 3.28 20.93
N GLY A 310 -19.48 3.36 19.87
CA GLY A 310 -18.10 3.86 19.93
C GLY A 310 -17.39 3.74 18.60
N ASP A 311 -16.31 4.50 18.45
CA ASP A 311 -15.49 4.49 17.25
C ASP A 311 -14.87 3.09 17.00
N PRO A 312 -14.47 2.77 15.76
CA PRO A 312 -13.70 1.55 15.49
C PRO A 312 -12.42 1.50 16.33
N GLY A 313 -12.07 0.32 16.84
CA GLY A 313 -10.83 0.13 17.61
C GLY A 313 -10.87 0.55 19.07
N VAL A 314 -12.00 1.05 19.63
CA VAL A 314 -12.10 1.40 21.08
C VAL A 314 -12.29 0.19 22.01
N GLY A 315 -12.46 -1.01 21.46
CA GLY A 315 -12.59 -2.25 22.22
C GLY A 315 -14.04 -2.63 22.57
N LYS A 316 -15.02 -2.40 21.67
CA LYS A 316 -16.42 -2.82 21.87
C LYS A 316 -16.55 -4.34 22.06
N THR A 317 -15.88 -5.12 21.22
CA THR A 317 -15.87 -6.59 21.28
C THR A 317 -15.24 -7.09 22.59
N ALA A 318 -14.16 -6.43 23.06
CA ALA A 318 -13.53 -6.73 24.33
C ALA A 318 -14.49 -6.55 25.53
N VAL A 319 -15.38 -5.53 25.51
CA VAL A 319 -16.41 -5.37 26.55
C VAL A 319 -17.34 -6.59 26.57
N VAL A 320 -17.71 -7.13 25.43
CA VAL A 320 -18.60 -8.32 25.34
C VAL A 320 -17.87 -9.58 25.81
N GLU A 321 -16.59 -9.76 25.46
CA GLU A 321 -15.76 -10.82 26.01
C GLU A 321 -15.61 -10.68 27.55
N GLY A 322 -15.46 -9.45 28.05
CA GLY A 322 -15.49 -9.14 29.49
C GLY A 322 -16.80 -9.51 30.18
N VAL A 323 -17.94 -9.33 29.49
CA VAL A 323 -19.24 -9.82 29.97
C VAL A 323 -19.24 -11.35 30.06
N ALA A 324 -18.77 -12.06 29.03
CA ALA A 324 -18.67 -13.52 29.05
C ALA A 324 -17.79 -14.02 30.19
N LEU A 325 -16.63 -13.38 30.42
CA LEU A 325 -15.73 -13.67 31.55
C LEU A 325 -16.41 -13.41 32.93
N ALA A 326 -17.16 -12.31 33.02
CA ALA A 326 -17.88 -11.98 34.25
C ALA A 326 -19.03 -12.96 34.54
N LEU A 327 -19.71 -13.45 33.51
CA LEU A 327 -20.78 -14.47 33.65
C LEU A 327 -20.23 -15.87 33.98
N ALA A 328 -19.00 -16.17 33.58
CA ALA A 328 -18.34 -17.45 33.88
C ALA A 328 -17.83 -17.52 35.37
N ARG A 329 -17.77 -16.40 36.08
CA ARG A 329 -17.29 -16.38 37.45
C ARG A 329 -18.27 -17.06 38.43
N PRO A 330 -17.78 -17.68 39.54
CA PRO A 330 -18.62 -18.31 40.54
C PRO A 330 -19.56 -17.35 41.29
N ASP A 331 -19.21 -16.08 41.36
CA ASP A 331 -19.96 -14.98 42.01
C ASP A 331 -20.98 -14.31 41.10
N ALA A 332 -21.09 -14.76 39.86
CA ALA A 332 -22.08 -14.24 38.92
C ALA A 332 -23.51 -14.42 39.42
N PRO A 333 -24.45 -13.47 39.17
CA PRO A 333 -25.83 -13.58 39.58
C PRO A 333 -26.48 -14.87 39.03
N ALA A 334 -27.16 -15.61 39.90
CA ALA A 334 -27.72 -16.93 39.55
C ALA A 334 -28.59 -16.94 38.28
N ARG A 335 -29.32 -15.84 37.99
CA ARG A 335 -30.14 -15.68 36.79
C ARG A 335 -29.35 -15.57 35.49
N LEU A 336 -28.05 -15.28 35.55
CA LEU A 336 -27.20 -15.02 34.43
C LEU A 336 -26.14 -16.09 34.17
N ARG A 337 -25.93 -17.01 35.15
CA ARG A 337 -24.92 -18.07 35.02
C ARG A 337 -25.14 -19.02 33.85
N ASP A 338 -26.42 -19.26 33.54
CA ASP A 338 -26.82 -20.20 32.49
C ASP A 338 -26.94 -19.54 31.13
N LEU A 339 -26.61 -18.25 31.04
CA LEU A 339 -26.64 -17.55 29.76
C LEU A 339 -25.49 -18.01 28.87
N ARG A 340 -25.85 -18.28 27.63
CA ARG A 340 -24.91 -18.55 26.54
C ARG A 340 -24.79 -17.31 25.66
N LEU A 341 -23.63 -16.70 25.65
CA LEU A 341 -23.33 -15.54 24.81
C LEU A 341 -22.66 -16.03 23.52
N ILE A 342 -23.37 -15.89 22.41
CA ILE A 342 -22.92 -16.38 21.11
C ILE A 342 -22.67 -15.19 20.20
N GLU A 343 -21.45 -15.04 19.73
CA GLU A 343 -21.05 -14.04 18.73
C GLU A 343 -21.43 -14.51 17.34
N LEU A 344 -22.20 -13.71 16.60
CA LEU A 344 -22.59 -13.95 15.21
C LEU A 344 -21.83 -12.96 14.30
N SER A 345 -21.05 -13.50 13.38
CA SER A 345 -20.44 -12.71 12.31
C SER A 345 -21.40 -12.64 11.12
N VAL A 346 -21.66 -11.44 10.61
CA VAL A 346 -22.43 -11.26 9.37
C VAL A 346 -21.73 -11.95 8.20
N GLY A 347 -20.38 -11.98 8.22
CA GLY A 347 -19.56 -12.66 7.25
C GLY A 347 -19.78 -14.19 7.23
N SER A 348 -19.93 -14.85 8.41
CA SER A 348 -20.18 -16.29 8.49
C SER A 348 -21.55 -16.65 7.94
N LEU A 349 -22.57 -15.83 8.21
CA LEU A 349 -23.91 -16.02 7.66
C LEU A 349 -23.98 -15.88 6.14
N LEU A 350 -23.10 -15.06 5.55
CA LEU A 350 -22.99 -14.85 4.10
C LEU A 350 -22.05 -15.88 3.43
N ALA A 351 -21.16 -16.51 4.17
CA ALA A 351 -20.20 -17.46 3.62
C ALA A 351 -20.90 -18.68 2.98
N GLY A 352 -20.51 -18.99 1.73
CA GLY A 352 -21.08 -20.12 0.97
C GLY A 352 -22.47 -19.88 0.40
N THR A 353 -23.11 -18.72 0.58
CA THR A 353 -24.43 -18.41 0.01
C THR A 353 -24.29 -17.85 -1.41
N LYS A 354 -24.54 -18.68 -2.43
CA LYS A 354 -24.62 -18.24 -3.85
C LYS A 354 -25.95 -17.55 -4.17
N TYR A 355 -26.98 -17.76 -3.36
CA TYR A 355 -28.33 -17.27 -3.57
C TYR A 355 -28.85 -16.54 -2.33
N ARG A 356 -29.49 -15.41 -2.53
CA ARG A 356 -30.09 -14.55 -1.51
C ARG A 356 -30.98 -15.31 -0.52
N GLY A 357 -31.72 -16.31 -0.98
CA GLY A 357 -32.64 -17.10 -0.14
C GLY A 357 -31.96 -17.92 0.96
N THR A 358 -30.74 -18.40 0.74
CA THR A 358 -30.03 -19.24 1.73
C THR A 358 -29.54 -18.43 2.95
N PHE A 359 -29.17 -17.15 2.78
CA PHE A 359 -28.86 -16.26 3.90
C PHE A 359 -30.09 -15.97 4.76
N GLU A 360 -31.22 -15.65 4.12
CA GLU A 360 -32.47 -15.39 4.83
C GLU A 360 -32.97 -16.63 5.60
N GLU A 361 -32.78 -17.82 5.04
CA GLU A 361 -33.12 -19.08 5.70
C GLU A 361 -32.23 -19.32 6.93
N ARG A 362 -30.92 -19.19 6.79
CA ARG A 362 -29.99 -19.33 7.93
C ARG A 362 -30.28 -18.34 9.06
N LEU A 363 -30.53 -17.07 8.72
CA LEU A 363 -30.87 -16.04 9.72
C LEU A 363 -32.19 -16.37 10.42
N LYS A 364 -33.20 -16.92 9.71
CA LYS A 364 -34.45 -17.37 10.31
C LYS A 364 -34.24 -18.56 11.26
N GLU A 365 -33.39 -19.52 10.88
CA GLU A 365 -33.05 -20.66 11.74
C GLU A 365 -32.30 -20.19 13.02
N VAL A 366 -31.31 -19.32 12.90
CA VAL A 366 -30.60 -18.71 14.04
C VAL A 366 -31.61 -18.01 15.00
N ILE A 367 -32.53 -17.24 14.45
CA ILE A 367 -33.56 -16.55 15.25
C ILE A 367 -34.51 -17.55 15.88
N ARG A 368 -34.87 -18.64 15.20
CA ARG A 368 -35.73 -19.72 15.72
C ARG A 368 -35.04 -20.40 16.91
N GLU A 369 -33.77 -20.81 16.78
CA GLU A 369 -33.02 -21.45 17.87
C GLU A 369 -32.84 -20.51 19.06
N ALA A 370 -32.51 -19.24 18.84
CA ALA A 370 -32.39 -18.25 19.90
C ALA A 370 -33.72 -17.96 20.62
N ARG A 371 -34.86 -18.10 19.92
CA ARG A 371 -36.19 -17.92 20.51
C ARG A 371 -36.62 -19.12 21.34
N GLU A 372 -36.29 -20.32 20.88
CA GLU A 372 -36.60 -21.59 21.56
C GLU A 372 -35.72 -21.74 22.82
N ASN A 373 -34.52 -21.21 22.80
CA ASN A 373 -33.54 -21.27 23.90
C ASN A 373 -33.34 -19.90 24.56
N ARG A 374 -34.16 -19.57 25.53
CA ARG A 374 -34.19 -18.26 26.22
C ARG A 374 -32.90 -17.90 27.01
N ASN A 375 -32.02 -18.84 27.19
CA ASN A 375 -30.71 -18.64 27.78
C ASN A 375 -29.65 -18.18 26.75
N VAL A 376 -29.98 -18.08 25.49
CA VAL A 376 -29.09 -17.58 24.43
C VAL A 376 -29.18 -16.05 24.33
N VAL A 377 -28.02 -15.40 24.34
CA VAL A 377 -27.83 -14.00 24.02
C VAL A 377 -26.95 -13.90 22.80
N LEU A 378 -27.45 -13.27 21.76
CA LEU A 378 -26.69 -13.07 20.53
C LEU A 378 -25.85 -11.80 20.64
N PHE A 379 -24.56 -11.87 20.32
CA PHE A 379 -23.73 -10.70 20.09
C PHE A 379 -23.56 -10.50 18.58
N ILE A 380 -23.87 -9.31 18.11
CA ILE A 380 -23.74 -8.94 16.67
C ILE A 380 -22.89 -7.69 16.60
N ASP A 381 -21.68 -7.85 16.09
CA ASP A 381 -20.83 -6.70 15.77
C ASP A 381 -21.30 -6.08 14.45
N GLU A 382 -21.09 -4.77 14.29
CA GLU A 382 -21.58 -4.01 13.14
C GLU A 382 -23.07 -4.27 12.84
N ILE A 383 -23.92 -4.32 13.87
CA ILE A 383 -25.35 -4.66 13.75
C ILE A 383 -26.10 -3.76 12.75
N HIS A 384 -25.58 -2.56 12.45
CA HIS A 384 -26.12 -1.65 11.45
C HIS A 384 -26.15 -2.29 10.04
N THR A 385 -25.20 -3.19 9.72
CA THR A 385 -25.16 -3.90 8.43
C THR A 385 -26.40 -4.78 8.21
N LEU A 386 -26.95 -5.36 9.28
CA LEU A 386 -28.19 -6.16 9.24
C LEU A 386 -29.46 -5.29 9.27
N VAL A 387 -29.40 -4.11 9.90
CA VAL A 387 -30.53 -3.21 10.08
C VAL A 387 -30.69 -2.21 8.93
N GLY A 388 -29.55 -1.74 8.39
CA GLY A 388 -29.48 -0.72 7.33
C GLY A 388 -29.64 -1.24 5.90
N ALA A 389 -29.59 -2.53 5.70
CA ALA A 389 -29.58 -3.19 4.39
C ALA A 389 -30.84 -2.97 3.52
N GLY A 390 -31.77 -2.07 3.89
CA GLY A 390 -33.05 -1.80 3.21
C GLY A 390 -33.09 -0.56 2.29
N ARG A 391 -32.02 0.28 2.19
CA ARG A 391 -32.12 1.62 1.58
C ARG A 391 -31.36 1.86 0.28
N THR A 392 -30.60 0.92 -0.25
CA THR A 392 -29.87 1.10 -1.51
C THR A 392 -30.66 0.56 -2.71
N GLU A 393 -30.83 1.37 -3.76
CA GLU A 393 -31.43 1.00 -5.05
C GLU A 393 -30.59 -0.06 -5.77
N GLY A 394 -30.77 -1.32 -5.43
CA GLY A 394 -30.05 -2.39 -6.13
C GLY A 394 -29.95 -3.75 -5.44
N GLY A 395 -30.69 -3.97 -4.37
CA GLY A 395 -30.80 -5.31 -3.80
C GLY A 395 -30.27 -5.44 -2.39
N SER A 396 -30.90 -4.75 -1.47
CA SER A 396 -30.59 -4.88 -0.05
C SER A 396 -31.07 -6.22 0.52
N LEU A 397 -30.26 -6.81 1.37
CA LEU A 397 -30.55 -7.95 2.22
C LEU A 397 -31.75 -7.62 3.14
N ASP A 398 -32.83 -8.41 3.09
CA ASP A 398 -34.04 -8.19 3.91
C ASP A 398 -33.87 -8.64 5.38
N ALA A 399 -32.60 -8.65 5.87
CA ALA A 399 -32.27 -9.06 7.23
C ALA A 399 -33.00 -8.23 8.30
N ALA A 400 -33.19 -6.93 8.04
CA ALA A 400 -33.93 -6.04 8.90
C ALA A 400 -35.39 -6.49 9.11
N ASN A 401 -36.06 -6.96 8.07
CA ASN A 401 -37.45 -7.42 8.13
C ASN A 401 -37.60 -8.74 8.89
N ILE A 402 -36.53 -9.52 9.02
CA ILE A 402 -36.51 -10.78 9.80
C ILE A 402 -36.20 -10.49 11.27
N LEU A 403 -35.21 -9.65 11.57
CA LEU A 403 -34.76 -9.30 12.92
C LEU A 403 -35.73 -8.38 13.68
N LYS A 404 -36.24 -7.33 13.04
CA LYS A 404 -37.11 -6.33 13.64
C LYS A 404 -38.34 -6.90 14.35
N PRO A 405 -39.12 -7.85 13.79
CA PRO A 405 -40.29 -8.44 14.48
C PRO A 405 -39.87 -9.24 15.72
N ALA A 406 -38.78 -10.01 15.69
CA ALA A 406 -38.29 -10.79 16.83
C ALA A 406 -37.80 -9.89 17.97
N LEU A 407 -37.07 -8.82 17.66
CA LEU A 407 -36.63 -7.81 18.61
C LEU A 407 -37.82 -7.00 19.16
N ALA A 408 -38.78 -6.61 18.29
CA ALA A 408 -39.95 -5.83 18.71
C ALA A 408 -40.84 -6.61 19.67
N ARG A 409 -40.96 -7.93 19.52
CA ARG A 409 -41.74 -8.79 20.43
C ARG A 409 -40.95 -9.23 21.68
N GLY A 410 -39.61 -8.98 21.71
CA GLY A 410 -38.75 -9.42 22.81
C GLY A 410 -38.58 -10.95 22.84
N GLU A 411 -38.61 -11.58 21.67
CA GLU A 411 -38.46 -13.03 21.51
C GLU A 411 -37.00 -13.47 21.63
N ILE A 412 -36.06 -12.56 21.28
CA ILE A 412 -34.61 -12.77 21.36
C ILE A 412 -33.95 -11.64 22.16
N THR A 413 -32.80 -11.94 22.75
CA THR A 413 -31.92 -10.95 23.43
C THR A 413 -30.67 -10.76 22.61
N VAL A 414 -30.35 -9.49 22.28
CA VAL A 414 -29.21 -9.15 21.42
C VAL A 414 -28.36 -8.07 22.07
N ILE A 415 -27.05 -8.28 22.08
CA ILE A 415 -26.06 -7.24 22.30
C ILE A 415 -25.61 -6.79 20.92
N GLY A 416 -25.79 -5.53 20.57
CA GLY A 416 -25.30 -4.97 19.32
C GLY A 416 -24.08 -4.08 19.55
N ALA A 417 -23.20 -3.98 18.55
CA ALA A 417 -22.14 -2.99 18.51
C ALA A 417 -22.21 -2.21 17.20
N THR A 418 -22.00 -0.88 17.25
CA THR A 418 -21.99 0.00 16.08
C THR A 418 -21.28 1.31 16.40
N THR A 419 -21.09 2.18 15.40
CA THR A 419 -20.57 3.54 15.61
C THR A 419 -21.71 4.52 15.94
N VAL A 420 -21.35 5.70 16.44
CA VAL A 420 -22.33 6.76 16.77
C VAL A 420 -23.02 7.30 15.50
N ALA A 421 -22.28 7.36 14.39
CA ALA A 421 -22.81 7.84 13.11
C ALA A 421 -23.87 6.88 12.56
N GLU A 422 -23.57 5.58 12.50
CA GLU A 422 -24.46 4.53 12.04
C GLU A 422 -25.67 4.31 12.96
N TYR A 423 -25.48 4.54 14.29
CA TYR A 423 -26.62 4.56 15.24
C TYR A 423 -27.64 5.64 14.87
N ARG A 424 -27.17 6.85 14.60
CA ARG A 424 -28.06 7.96 14.20
C ARG A 424 -28.79 7.68 12.90
N GLU A 425 -28.11 7.11 11.93
CA GLU A 425 -28.64 6.83 10.61
C GLU A 425 -29.66 5.68 10.62
N HIS A 426 -29.38 4.60 11.35
CA HIS A 426 -30.14 3.34 11.23
C HIS A 426 -31.02 3.00 12.42
N PHE A 427 -30.66 3.42 13.64
CA PHE A 427 -31.39 3.09 14.87
C PHE A 427 -32.26 4.24 15.40
N GLU A 428 -31.69 5.43 15.49
CA GLU A 428 -32.43 6.61 16.03
C GLU A 428 -33.59 7.00 15.11
N ALA A 429 -33.43 6.81 13.79
CA ALA A 429 -34.49 7.02 12.81
C ALA A 429 -35.62 5.97 12.88
N ASP A 430 -35.43 4.83 13.53
CA ASP A 430 -36.41 3.76 13.67
C ASP A 430 -36.93 3.63 15.12
N SER A 431 -38.06 4.21 15.37
CA SER A 431 -38.68 4.24 16.70
C SER A 431 -38.97 2.87 17.31
N ALA A 432 -39.10 1.81 16.50
CA ALA A 432 -39.32 0.45 16.99
C ALA A 432 -38.03 -0.16 17.57
N LEU A 433 -36.87 0.12 16.97
CA LEU A 433 -35.59 -0.31 17.43
C LEU A 433 -35.11 0.55 18.61
N ASP A 434 -35.22 1.86 18.54
CA ASP A 434 -34.79 2.78 19.59
C ASP A 434 -35.41 2.44 20.95
N ARG A 435 -36.70 2.03 20.94
CA ARG A 435 -37.41 1.63 22.16
C ARG A 435 -36.94 0.29 22.74
N ARG A 436 -36.18 -0.53 21.99
CA ARG A 436 -35.76 -1.86 22.39
C ARG A 436 -34.30 -1.95 22.78
N PHE A 437 -33.47 -1.07 22.24
CA PHE A 437 -32.06 -1.00 22.55
C PHE A 437 -31.79 0.05 23.64
N GLN A 438 -30.79 -0.26 24.49
CA GLN A 438 -30.23 0.67 25.45
C GLN A 438 -28.83 1.05 24.97
N PRO A 439 -28.60 2.27 24.50
CA PRO A 439 -27.27 2.71 24.10
C PRO A 439 -26.34 2.79 25.31
N ILE A 440 -25.13 2.28 25.15
CA ILE A 440 -24.02 2.30 26.11
C ILE A 440 -22.81 2.85 25.37
N GLN A 441 -22.35 4.02 25.77
CA GLN A 441 -21.22 4.68 25.15
C GLN A 441 -19.92 3.98 25.58
N ILE A 442 -19.05 3.65 24.60
CA ILE A 442 -17.72 3.11 24.82
C ILE A 442 -16.74 4.16 24.35
N GLU A 443 -16.06 4.78 25.30
CA GLU A 443 -15.10 5.84 25.04
C GLU A 443 -13.70 5.28 24.78
N GLU A 444 -12.87 6.05 24.08
CA GLU A 444 -11.45 5.74 23.90
C GLU A 444 -10.74 5.75 25.27
N PRO A 445 -10.00 4.70 25.66
CA PRO A 445 -9.29 4.68 26.91
C PRO A 445 -8.18 5.74 26.95
N SER A 446 -7.87 6.24 28.15
CA SER A 446 -6.75 7.16 28.30
C SER A 446 -5.41 6.46 28.00
N ALA A 447 -4.39 7.24 27.65
CA ALA A 447 -3.04 6.73 27.41
C ALA A 447 -2.53 5.91 28.62
N ALA A 448 -2.73 6.40 29.84
CA ALA A 448 -2.33 5.70 31.06
C ALA A 448 -3.07 4.36 31.25
N ALA A 449 -4.39 4.33 30.99
CA ALA A 449 -5.17 3.09 31.06
C ALA A 449 -4.71 2.09 29.99
N THR A 450 -4.31 2.58 28.82
CA THR A 450 -3.80 1.73 27.74
C THR A 450 -2.45 1.11 28.07
N VAL A 451 -1.53 1.85 28.72
CA VAL A 451 -0.25 1.27 29.21
C VAL A 451 -0.51 0.12 30.19
N VAL A 452 -1.42 0.33 31.17
CA VAL A 452 -1.81 -0.73 32.13
C VAL A 452 -2.41 -1.95 31.40
N LEU A 453 -3.21 -1.72 30.35
CA LEU A 453 -3.74 -2.79 29.51
C LEU A 453 -2.61 -3.56 28.82
N LEU A 454 -1.66 -2.87 28.18
CA LEU A 454 -0.50 -3.49 27.52
C LEU A 454 0.36 -4.28 28.50
N GLU A 455 0.61 -3.75 29.71
CA GLU A 455 1.35 -4.47 30.76
C GLU A 455 0.69 -5.82 31.11
N ARG A 456 -0.64 -5.85 31.16
CA ARG A 456 -1.37 -7.09 31.46
C ARG A 456 -1.39 -8.08 30.29
N LEU A 457 -1.33 -7.59 29.07
CA LEU A 457 -1.28 -8.41 27.85
C LEU A 457 0.16 -8.85 27.51
N ARG A 458 1.17 -8.18 28.05
CA ARG A 458 2.58 -8.45 27.79
C ARG A 458 2.97 -9.94 27.81
N PRO A 459 2.58 -10.75 28.83
CA PRO A 459 2.98 -12.15 28.89
C PRO A 459 2.43 -12.98 27.71
N LEU A 460 1.27 -12.58 27.16
CA LEU A 460 0.67 -13.26 26.00
C LEU A 460 1.48 -12.99 24.72
N TYR A 461 1.89 -11.73 24.50
CA TYR A 461 2.72 -11.35 23.36
C TYR A 461 4.14 -11.92 23.47
N GLU A 462 4.74 -11.90 24.67
CA GLU A 462 6.03 -12.51 24.94
C GLU A 462 6.04 -14.01 24.63
N ALA A 463 4.99 -14.72 25.03
CA ALA A 463 4.84 -16.16 24.76
C ALA A 463 4.60 -16.45 23.28
N HIS A 464 3.78 -15.63 22.59
CA HIS A 464 3.44 -15.83 21.18
C HIS A 464 4.65 -15.62 20.25
N HIS A 465 5.37 -14.50 20.45
CA HIS A 465 6.51 -14.14 19.58
C HIS A 465 7.86 -14.66 20.07
N SER A 466 7.91 -15.27 21.25
CA SER A 466 9.16 -15.74 21.88
C SER A 466 10.19 -14.61 22.07
N VAL A 467 9.73 -13.45 22.53
CA VAL A 467 10.52 -12.24 22.80
C VAL A 467 10.30 -11.75 24.23
N LYS A 468 11.15 -10.89 24.72
CA LYS A 468 10.93 -10.14 25.97
C LYS A 468 10.56 -8.70 25.63
N ILE A 469 9.61 -8.13 26.36
CA ILE A 469 9.14 -6.76 26.15
C ILE A 469 9.57 -5.91 27.33
N ALA A 470 10.37 -4.88 27.06
CA ALA A 470 10.80 -3.93 28.07
C ALA A 470 9.64 -2.97 28.47
N PRO A 471 9.56 -2.51 29.74
CA PRO A 471 8.49 -1.61 30.15
C PRO A 471 8.43 -0.30 29.35
N ASP A 472 9.57 0.25 28.96
CA ASP A 472 9.68 1.46 28.14
C ASP A 472 9.10 1.28 26.72
N ALA A 473 9.13 0.06 26.17
CA ALA A 473 8.47 -0.26 24.91
C ALA A 473 6.95 -0.09 24.97
N LEU A 474 6.30 -0.50 26.10
CA LEU A 474 4.86 -0.36 26.27
C LEU A 474 4.43 1.11 26.32
N GLU A 475 5.19 1.93 27.07
CA GLU A 475 4.98 3.37 27.11
C GLU A 475 5.23 4.01 25.72
N ALA A 476 6.28 3.56 25.03
CA ALA A 476 6.59 4.02 23.67
C ALA A 476 5.47 3.67 22.67
N CYS A 477 4.93 2.45 22.70
CA CYS A 477 3.80 2.04 21.84
C CYS A 477 2.62 3.00 22.01
N VAL A 478 2.22 3.31 23.24
CA VAL A 478 1.09 4.21 23.50
C VAL A 478 1.42 5.64 23.09
N ARG A 479 2.56 6.15 23.51
CA ARG A 479 2.99 7.54 23.25
C ARG A 479 3.13 7.80 21.75
N LEU A 480 3.79 6.89 21.03
CA LEU A 480 4.02 7.02 19.60
C LEU A 480 2.74 6.77 18.80
N ALA A 481 1.90 5.82 19.20
CA ALA A 481 0.60 5.61 18.58
C ALA A 481 -0.30 6.85 18.67
N VAL A 482 -0.38 7.49 19.85
CA VAL A 482 -1.19 8.70 20.04
C VAL A 482 -0.69 9.83 19.17
N ARG A 483 0.63 9.99 19.06
CA ARG A 483 1.25 11.11 18.35
C ARG A 483 1.28 10.90 16.82
N PHE A 484 1.58 9.69 16.36
CA PHE A 484 1.92 9.43 14.96
C PHE A 484 0.89 8.59 14.20
N VAL A 485 -0.11 8.00 14.88
CA VAL A 485 -1.20 7.23 14.27
C VAL A 485 -2.55 7.84 14.69
N PRO A 486 -2.90 9.05 14.19
CA PRO A 486 -4.12 9.75 14.62
C PRO A 486 -5.41 9.14 14.03
N GLU A 487 -5.31 8.37 12.94
CA GLU A 487 -6.47 7.83 12.21
C GLU A 487 -7.20 6.72 12.96
N ARG A 488 -6.53 6.04 13.90
CA ARG A 488 -7.08 4.95 14.70
C ARG A 488 -7.21 5.35 16.17
N ARG A 489 -8.00 4.59 16.93
CA ARG A 489 -8.24 4.81 18.35
C ARG A 489 -7.44 3.87 19.23
N LEU A 490 -7.19 4.28 20.47
CA LEU A 490 -6.70 3.39 21.51
C LEU A 490 -7.83 2.43 21.94
N PRO A 491 -7.51 1.19 22.34
CA PRO A 491 -6.18 0.62 22.47
C PRO A 491 -5.63 -0.01 21.17
N ASP A 492 -6.45 -0.16 20.12
CA ASP A 492 -6.18 -0.92 18.90
C ASP A 492 -4.84 -0.52 18.25
N LYS A 493 -4.62 0.79 18.03
CA LYS A 493 -3.38 1.29 17.42
C LYS A 493 -2.12 1.00 18.25
N ALA A 494 -2.23 0.90 19.57
CA ALA A 494 -1.08 0.61 20.43
C ALA A 494 -0.80 -0.89 20.51
N LEU A 495 -1.85 -1.72 20.44
CA LEU A 495 -1.75 -3.18 20.33
C LEU A 495 -1.13 -3.58 19.00
N ASP A 496 -1.57 -2.98 17.90
CA ASP A 496 -0.99 -3.20 16.56
C ASP A 496 0.53 -2.91 16.56
N LEU A 497 0.95 -1.77 17.14
CA LEU A 497 2.37 -1.41 17.18
C LEU A 497 3.17 -2.37 18.05
N LEU A 498 2.60 -2.85 19.16
CA LEU A 498 3.26 -3.83 20.01
C LEU A 498 3.45 -5.15 19.28
N ASP A 499 2.40 -5.63 18.62
CA ASP A 499 2.41 -6.88 17.85
C ASP A 499 3.43 -6.84 16.72
N GLU A 500 3.41 -5.76 15.93
CA GLU A 500 4.34 -5.52 14.82
C GLU A 500 5.79 -5.43 15.33
N SER A 501 6.04 -4.74 16.46
CA SER A 501 7.37 -4.64 17.05
C SER A 501 7.90 -5.98 17.58
N CYS A 502 7.03 -6.83 18.13
CA CYS A 502 7.37 -8.17 18.55
C CYS A 502 7.68 -9.09 17.36
N ALA A 503 6.87 -9.00 16.30
CA ALA A 503 7.08 -9.76 15.07
C ALA A 503 8.41 -9.40 14.40
N ASP A 504 8.74 -8.10 14.32
CA ASP A 504 9.97 -7.58 13.75
C ASP A 504 11.20 -8.14 14.48
N VAL A 505 11.25 -8.07 15.80
CA VAL A 505 12.34 -8.65 16.62
C VAL A 505 12.41 -10.19 16.50
N SER A 506 11.27 -10.85 16.34
CA SER A 506 11.21 -12.30 16.13
C SER A 506 11.82 -12.71 14.79
N LEU A 507 11.65 -11.91 13.73
CA LEU A 507 12.12 -12.19 12.36
C LEU A 507 13.61 -11.86 12.15
N ASP A 508 14.14 -10.81 12.77
CA ASP A 508 15.55 -10.39 12.63
C ASP A 508 16.55 -11.51 12.94
N GLY A 509 16.21 -12.44 13.82
CA GLY A 509 17.05 -13.59 14.13
C GLY A 509 17.00 -14.74 13.11
N SER A 510 16.10 -14.67 12.11
CA SER A 510 15.83 -15.78 11.17
C SER A 510 16.34 -15.52 9.75
N LEU A 511 16.59 -14.26 9.36
CA LEU A 511 16.90 -13.89 7.98
C LEU A 511 18.41 -13.80 7.68
N ASP A 512 19.25 -13.54 8.66
CA ASP A 512 20.69 -13.30 8.43
C ASP A 512 21.57 -14.56 8.32
N GLY A 513 21.02 -15.77 8.46
CA GLY A 513 21.72 -17.02 8.15
C GLY A 513 23.11 -17.22 8.83
N SER A 514 23.51 -16.36 9.75
CA SER A 514 24.75 -16.45 10.49
C SER A 514 24.55 -17.39 11.70
N PRO A 515 25.22 -18.55 11.73
CA PRO A 515 25.20 -19.42 12.91
C PRO A 515 26.16 -18.85 13.96
N GLY A 516 25.73 -17.79 14.63
CA GLY A 516 26.60 -17.19 15.63
C GLY A 516 25.84 -16.27 16.55
N GLU A 517 25.55 -16.81 17.71
CA GLU A 517 24.98 -16.27 18.94
C GLU A 517 23.56 -16.75 19.23
N GLN A 518 23.44 -18.05 19.40
CA GLN A 518 22.38 -18.66 20.20
C GLN A 518 22.54 -18.16 21.64
N GLY A 519 21.76 -17.15 22.06
CA GLY A 519 21.72 -16.74 23.46
C GLY A 519 21.48 -15.26 23.77
N GLY A 520 21.33 -14.38 22.78
CA GLY A 520 20.90 -13.00 23.07
C GLY A 520 19.40 -12.96 23.39
N ASP A 521 19.02 -12.42 24.58
CA ASP A 521 17.61 -12.14 24.89
C ASP A 521 17.04 -11.23 23.80
N ARG A 522 16.07 -11.70 23.01
CA ARG A 522 15.33 -10.92 22.03
C ARG A 522 14.43 -9.94 22.78
N VAL A 523 14.88 -8.69 22.87
CA VAL A 523 14.19 -7.67 23.66
C VAL A 523 13.58 -6.63 22.73
N VAL A 524 12.29 -6.37 22.92
CA VAL A 524 11.58 -5.23 22.31
C VAL A 524 11.72 -4.06 23.25
N ASP A 525 12.46 -3.03 22.86
CA ASP A 525 12.67 -1.78 23.57
C ASP A 525 11.96 -0.59 22.88
N ALA A 526 12.01 0.57 23.52
CA ALA A 526 11.41 1.80 22.96
C ALA A 526 12.00 2.21 21.59
N ARG A 527 13.29 1.86 21.35
CA ARG A 527 13.96 2.16 20.07
C ARG A 527 13.40 1.29 18.94
N ARG A 528 13.14 0.00 19.21
CA ARG A 528 12.54 -0.91 18.23
C ARG A 528 11.13 -0.45 17.85
N VAL A 529 10.32 -0.10 18.83
CA VAL A 529 9.00 0.50 18.58
C VAL A 529 9.11 1.76 17.71
N ALA A 530 10.13 2.60 17.96
CA ALA A 530 10.35 3.79 17.12
C ALA A 530 10.71 3.43 15.67
N ILE A 531 11.50 2.38 15.43
CA ILE A 531 11.83 1.90 14.08
C ILE A 531 10.55 1.48 13.34
N VAL A 532 9.73 0.64 13.95
CA VAL A 532 8.45 0.18 13.37
C VAL A 532 7.52 1.36 13.05
N VAL A 533 7.42 2.33 13.97
CA VAL A 533 6.64 3.54 13.70
C VAL A 533 7.23 4.35 12.55
N ALA A 534 8.56 4.44 12.46
CA ALA A 534 9.24 5.14 11.36
C ALA A 534 8.93 4.51 10.00
N GLU A 535 9.01 3.20 9.89
CA GLU A 535 8.68 2.45 8.67
C GLU A 535 7.23 2.66 8.24
N ARG A 536 6.30 2.57 9.19
CA ARG A 536 4.87 2.75 8.95
C ARG A 536 4.49 4.17 8.57
N THR A 537 5.07 5.17 9.25
CA THR A 537 4.71 6.58 9.11
C THR A 537 5.67 7.36 8.24
N ARG A 538 6.81 6.77 7.89
CA ARG A 538 7.94 7.41 7.19
C ARG A 538 8.49 8.63 7.92
N VAL A 539 8.42 8.62 9.23
CA VAL A 539 9.05 9.63 10.12
C VAL A 539 10.43 9.11 10.50
N PRO A 540 11.50 9.87 10.32
CA PRO A 540 12.84 9.42 10.70
C PRO A 540 12.92 9.01 12.17
N VAL A 541 13.62 7.90 12.45
CA VAL A 541 13.78 7.33 13.80
C VAL A 541 14.32 8.38 14.78
N ASP A 542 15.25 9.25 14.34
CA ASP A 542 15.82 10.34 15.13
C ASP A 542 14.78 11.33 15.67
N GLN A 543 13.65 11.49 14.96
CA GLN A 543 12.54 12.34 15.43
C GLN A 543 11.67 11.65 16.48
N LEU A 544 11.78 10.33 16.59
CA LEU A 544 11.04 9.50 17.54
C LEU A 544 11.83 9.24 18.81
N THR A 545 13.15 9.46 18.76
CA THR A 545 14.11 9.26 19.85
C THR A 545 14.70 10.59 20.36
N GLU A 546 15.54 10.58 21.38
CA GLU A 546 16.14 11.79 21.97
C GLU A 546 17.19 12.48 21.09
N GLY A 547 17.61 11.91 19.98
CA GLY A 547 18.61 12.48 19.05
C GLY A 547 18.17 13.75 18.32
N GLU A 548 16.88 14.10 18.33
CA GLU A 548 16.32 15.27 17.62
C GLU A 548 16.96 16.60 18.08
N ARG A 549 17.30 16.74 19.37
CA ARG A 549 17.88 17.99 19.91
C ARG A 549 19.21 18.33 19.27
N HIS A 550 20.14 17.39 19.23
CA HIS A 550 21.48 17.59 18.62
C HIS A 550 21.40 17.91 17.12
N ARG A 551 20.41 17.35 16.43
CA ARG A 551 20.19 17.63 15.02
C ARG A 551 19.67 19.04 14.79
N LEU A 552 18.73 19.52 15.61
CA LEU A 552 18.20 20.89 15.54
C LEU A 552 19.25 21.95 15.88
N ASP A 553 20.24 21.62 16.73
CA ASP A 553 21.36 22.53 17.03
C ASP A 553 22.24 22.78 15.79
N ARG A 554 22.45 21.75 14.95
CA ARG A 554 23.25 21.86 13.71
C ARG A 554 22.46 22.36 12.50
N MET A 555 21.16 22.65 12.67
CA MET A 555 20.27 23.03 11.56
C MET A 555 20.78 24.22 10.75
N GLU A 556 21.29 25.26 11.43
CA GLU A 556 21.79 26.47 10.76
C GLU A 556 22.99 26.20 9.85
N GLU A 557 23.92 25.35 10.28
CA GLU A 557 25.09 24.95 9.49
C GLU A 557 24.66 24.25 8.22
N VAL A 558 23.79 23.23 8.34
CA VAL A 558 23.30 22.44 7.20
C VAL A 558 22.51 23.30 6.21
N LEU A 559 21.67 24.20 6.69
CA LEU A 559 20.91 25.08 5.81
C LEU A 559 21.80 26.11 5.11
N ARG A 560 22.85 26.64 5.78
CA ARG A 560 23.83 27.59 5.19
C ARG A 560 24.65 26.94 4.06
N GLU A 561 25.01 25.68 4.17
CA GLU A 561 25.68 24.94 3.09
C GLU A 561 24.85 24.88 1.81
N ARG A 562 23.52 24.83 1.99
CA ARG A 562 22.59 24.71 0.85
C ARG A 562 22.15 26.05 0.28
N VAL A 563 21.92 27.05 1.14
CA VAL A 563 21.36 28.34 0.74
C VAL A 563 22.40 29.44 0.99
N ILE A 564 22.96 29.92 -0.10
CA ILE A 564 24.05 30.91 -0.09
C ILE A 564 23.49 32.34 0.06
N GLY A 565 24.09 33.14 0.94
CA GLY A 565 23.86 34.59 1.05
C GLY A 565 22.57 34.97 1.79
N GLN A 566 22.01 34.03 2.61
CA GLN A 566 20.77 34.25 3.36
C GLN A 566 20.94 33.90 4.85
N GLU A 567 22.05 34.30 5.45
CA GLU A 567 22.43 33.90 6.81
C GLU A 567 21.39 34.32 7.84
N VAL A 568 20.81 35.52 7.69
CA VAL A 568 19.79 36.08 8.61
C VAL A 568 18.48 35.28 8.45
N ALA A 569 18.07 35.02 7.21
CA ALA A 569 16.84 34.24 6.91
C ALA A 569 16.96 32.82 7.45
N VAL A 570 18.12 32.18 7.31
CA VAL A 570 18.41 30.86 7.86
C VAL A 570 18.34 30.85 9.39
N ALA A 571 18.96 31.82 10.04
CA ALA A 571 18.97 31.93 11.50
C ALA A 571 17.54 32.18 12.05
N GLU A 572 16.76 33.07 11.42
CA GLU A 572 15.36 33.32 11.79
C GLU A 572 14.49 32.08 11.65
N LEU A 573 14.62 31.35 10.52
CA LEU A 573 13.90 30.12 10.29
C LEU A 573 14.28 29.05 11.33
N ALA A 574 15.56 28.84 11.58
CA ALA A 574 16.04 27.84 12.53
C ALA A 574 15.55 28.14 13.95
N ALA A 575 15.58 29.40 14.40
CA ALA A 575 15.03 29.81 15.69
C ALA A 575 13.52 29.52 15.78
N ALA A 576 12.76 29.85 14.73
CA ALA A 576 11.32 29.60 14.69
C ALA A 576 10.97 28.11 14.65
N VAL A 577 11.75 27.28 13.94
CA VAL A 577 11.57 25.82 13.91
C VAL A 577 11.91 25.20 15.27
N ARG A 578 13.00 25.63 15.94
CA ARG A 578 13.33 25.17 17.30
C ARG A 578 12.18 25.49 18.28
N LEU A 579 11.61 26.68 18.20
CA LEU A 579 10.45 27.07 19.02
C LEU A 579 9.23 26.21 18.70
N ALA A 580 8.98 25.94 17.42
CA ALA A 580 7.86 25.06 17.00
C ALA A 580 8.03 23.63 17.50
N ARG A 581 9.27 23.14 17.61
CA ARG A 581 9.59 21.78 18.09
C ARG A 581 9.71 21.67 19.62
N SER A 582 9.80 22.76 20.34
CA SER A 582 9.94 22.77 21.80
C SER A 582 8.73 22.23 22.58
N GLY A 583 7.60 22.01 21.89
CA GLY A 583 6.35 21.53 22.53
C GLY A 583 5.56 22.61 23.30
N LEU A 584 6.02 23.86 23.27
CA LEU A 584 5.39 24.98 23.99
C LEU A 584 4.18 25.57 23.26
N ARG A 585 3.90 25.10 22.03
CA ARG A 585 2.78 25.56 21.19
C ARG A 585 1.54 24.71 21.33
N SER A 586 0.38 25.29 20.96
CA SER A 586 -0.90 24.55 20.94
C SER A 586 -0.82 23.32 20.05
N PRO A 587 -1.20 22.11 20.54
CA PRO A 587 -1.17 20.89 19.76
C PRO A 587 -2.22 20.82 18.64
N ARG A 588 -3.10 21.80 18.56
CA ARG A 588 -4.17 21.88 17.53
C ARG A 588 -3.72 22.49 16.23
N ARG A 589 -2.67 23.33 16.25
CA ARG A 589 -2.16 24.06 15.07
C ARG A 589 -1.09 23.23 14.32
N PRO A 590 -0.79 23.55 13.05
CA PRO A 590 0.40 23.02 12.36
C PRO A 590 1.68 23.26 13.14
N ARG A 591 2.73 22.48 12.90
CA ARG A 591 4.03 22.63 13.57
C ARG A 591 4.64 24.01 13.37
N GLY A 592 4.48 24.59 12.17
CA GLY A 592 4.94 25.94 11.90
C GLY A 592 4.34 26.48 10.61
N VAL A 593 4.05 27.79 10.61
CA VAL A 593 3.59 28.54 9.45
C VAL A 593 4.55 29.71 9.24
N PHE A 594 5.30 29.71 8.14
CA PHE A 594 6.34 30.69 7.85
C PHE A 594 6.01 31.47 6.59
N LEU A 595 6.19 32.78 6.62
CA LEU A 595 6.05 33.63 5.46
C LEU A 595 7.43 34.08 4.98
N PHE A 596 7.83 33.65 3.78
CA PHE A 596 9.09 34.02 3.14
C PHE A 596 8.85 35.20 2.19
N ALA A 597 9.40 36.36 2.50
CA ALA A 597 9.24 37.56 1.73
C ALA A 597 10.58 38.04 1.10
N GLY A 598 10.57 38.41 -0.17
CA GLY A 598 11.74 38.88 -0.88
C GLY A 598 11.61 38.82 -2.39
N SER A 599 12.60 39.33 -3.11
CA SER A 599 12.67 39.36 -4.56
C SER A 599 12.59 37.94 -5.17
N SER A 600 12.28 37.86 -6.46
CA SER A 600 12.31 36.59 -7.16
C SER A 600 13.75 36.06 -7.31
N GLY A 601 13.98 34.75 -7.16
CA GLY A 601 15.27 34.10 -7.37
C GLY A 601 16.32 34.34 -6.25
N VAL A 602 15.93 34.80 -5.07
CA VAL A 602 16.81 34.98 -3.91
C VAL A 602 17.00 33.73 -3.04
N GLY A 603 16.33 32.62 -3.37
CA GLY A 603 16.50 31.36 -2.65
C GLY A 603 15.34 30.95 -1.76
N LYS A 604 14.13 31.58 -1.82
CA LYS A 604 12.95 31.24 -1.01
C LYS A 604 12.54 29.77 -1.16
N THR A 605 12.35 29.35 -2.39
CA THR A 605 11.95 27.95 -2.72
C THR A 605 13.06 26.96 -2.36
N GLU A 606 14.34 27.36 -2.51
CA GLU A 606 15.47 26.50 -2.16
C GLU A 606 15.60 26.30 -0.65
N LEU A 607 15.38 27.37 0.16
CA LEU A 607 15.37 27.25 1.61
C LEU A 607 14.20 26.35 2.10
N ALA A 608 13.04 26.43 1.46
CA ALA A 608 11.92 25.54 1.77
C ALA A 608 12.24 24.07 1.44
N ARG A 609 12.94 23.81 0.32
CA ARG A 609 13.42 22.46 -0.05
C ARG A 609 14.49 21.99 0.95
N ALA A 610 15.48 22.83 1.26
CA ALA A 610 16.50 22.51 2.24
C ALA A 610 15.92 22.18 3.62
N LEU A 611 14.87 22.92 4.03
CA LEU A 611 14.11 22.64 5.25
C LEU A 611 13.42 21.28 5.19
N ALA A 612 12.79 20.95 4.08
CA ALA A 612 12.11 19.66 3.91
C ALA A 612 13.10 18.50 3.98
N ASP A 613 14.21 18.57 3.29
CA ASP A 613 15.28 17.57 3.28
C ASP A 613 15.96 17.45 4.66
N PHE A 614 16.09 18.55 5.38
CA PHE A 614 16.64 18.55 6.73
C PHE A 614 15.67 17.90 7.72
N LEU A 615 14.39 18.27 7.69
CA LEU A 615 13.40 17.75 8.63
C LEU A 615 13.03 16.30 8.33
N PHE A 616 13.02 15.92 7.05
CA PHE A 616 12.52 14.64 6.55
C PHE A 616 13.45 14.03 5.48
N PRO A 617 14.63 13.49 5.88
CA PRO A 617 15.65 13.01 4.94
C PRO A 617 15.19 11.84 4.06
N GLU A 618 14.26 11.03 4.56
CA GLU A 618 13.79 9.84 3.87
C GLU A 618 12.63 10.13 2.91
N GLY A 619 12.95 10.82 1.82
CA GLY A 619 12.04 10.94 0.68
C GLY A 619 11.34 12.28 0.53
N ASN A 620 10.71 12.44 -0.61
CA ASN A 620 10.12 13.68 -1.16
C ASN A 620 9.00 14.25 -0.24
N ALA A 621 9.39 14.85 0.89
CA ALA A 621 8.48 15.41 1.89
C ALA A 621 8.04 16.86 1.57
N LEU A 622 8.45 17.40 0.42
CA LEU A 622 8.03 18.71 -0.05
C LEU A 622 6.80 18.62 -0.93
N VAL A 623 5.69 19.17 -0.47
CA VAL A 623 4.46 19.36 -1.26
C VAL A 623 4.48 20.78 -1.80
N LYS A 624 4.74 20.95 -3.09
CA LYS A 624 4.76 22.27 -3.73
C LYS A 624 3.44 22.55 -4.43
N LEU A 625 2.81 23.68 -4.07
CA LEU A 625 1.58 24.20 -4.67
C LEU A 625 1.84 25.63 -5.18
N ASP A 626 1.66 25.84 -6.48
CA ASP A 626 1.75 27.20 -7.07
C ASP A 626 0.40 27.89 -6.93
N MET A 627 0.35 28.90 -6.10
CA MET A 627 -0.91 29.61 -5.80
C MET A 627 -1.43 30.45 -6.95
N SER A 628 -0.64 30.66 -8.00
CA SER A 628 -1.13 31.31 -9.23
C SER A 628 -2.17 30.44 -9.98
N GLU A 629 -2.13 29.10 -9.82
CA GLU A 629 -3.12 28.18 -10.37
C GLU A 629 -4.47 28.26 -9.63
N TYR A 630 -4.49 28.89 -8.46
CA TYR A 630 -5.67 29.03 -7.58
C TYR A 630 -6.15 30.48 -7.48
N ALA A 631 -5.92 31.28 -8.53
CA ALA A 631 -6.37 32.65 -8.62
C ALA A 631 -7.89 32.80 -8.85
N GLU A 632 -8.57 31.76 -9.34
CA GLU A 632 -9.99 31.75 -9.60
C GLU A 632 -10.79 31.14 -8.43
N ARG A 633 -12.01 31.62 -8.20
CA ARG A 633 -12.86 31.23 -7.06
C ARG A 633 -13.09 29.73 -6.93
N PHE A 634 -13.26 29.02 -8.04
CA PHE A 634 -13.65 27.60 -8.04
C PHE A 634 -12.45 26.64 -8.02
N THR A 635 -11.23 27.15 -8.14
CA THR A 635 -10.02 26.30 -8.18
C THR A 635 -9.67 25.72 -6.81
N GLY A 636 -10.19 26.27 -5.71
CA GLY A 636 -10.03 25.73 -4.36
C GLY A 636 -10.50 24.29 -4.18
N THR A 637 -11.47 23.84 -5.00
CA THR A 637 -11.93 22.45 -5.01
C THR A 637 -10.84 21.46 -5.43
N ARG A 638 -9.89 21.86 -6.26
CA ARG A 638 -8.74 21.03 -6.64
C ARG A 638 -7.80 20.72 -5.47
N LEU A 639 -7.77 21.58 -4.44
CA LEU A 639 -6.99 21.37 -3.23
C LEU A 639 -7.63 20.32 -2.32
N LEU A 640 -8.95 20.31 -2.21
CA LEU A 640 -9.72 19.43 -1.33
C LEU A 640 -10.26 18.18 -2.01
N GLY A 641 -10.26 18.12 -3.35
CA GLY A 641 -10.95 17.11 -4.17
C GLY A 641 -12.29 17.60 -4.70
N ALA A 642 -12.82 16.93 -5.73
CA ALA A 642 -14.09 17.27 -6.34
C ALA A 642 -15.27 16.66 -5.56
N PRO A 643 -16.32 17.46 -5.22
CA PRO A 643 -17.53 16.95 -4.58
C PRO A 643 -18.29 15.96 -5.48
N PRO A 644 -19.17 15.11 -4.90
CA PRO A 644 -20.03 14.23 -5.67
C PRO A 644 -20.79 14.95 -6.77
N GLY A 645 -20.75 14.42 -8.00
CA GLY A 645 -21.44 14.99 -9.16
C GLY A 645 -20.62 15.95 -10.04
N TYR A 646 -19.38 16.30 -9.67
CA TYR A 646 -18.48 17.08 -10.50
C TYR A 646 -17.44 16.20 -11.22
N GLN A 647 -16.91 16.68 -12.37
CA GLN A 647 -15.80 16.02 -13.05
C GLN A 647 -14.57 15.91 -12.14
N GLY A 648 -13.97 14.72 -12.05
CA GLY A 648 -12.85 14.43 -11.12
C GLY A 648 -13.33 13.93 -9.75
N HIS A 649 -14.62 13.58 -9.57
CA HIS A 649 -15.09 12.93 -8.36
C HIS A 649 -14.36 11.60 -8.15
N GLY A 650 -13.73 11.46 -6.98
CA GLY A 650 -12.89 10.30 -6.65
C GLY A 650 -11.39 10.56 -6.81
N GLU A 651 -10.98 11.64 -7.47
CA GLU A 651 -9.59 12.09 -7.45
C GLU A 651 -9.26 12.76 -6.11
N GLU A 652 -8.09 12.43 -5.57
CA GLU A 652 -7.62 13.04 -4.34
C GLU A 652 -7.25 14.51 -4.56
N GLY A 653 -7.60 15.38 -3.58
CA GLY A 653 -7.20 16.77 -3.63
C GLY A 653 -5.67 16.94 -3.59
N GLN A 654 -5.19 17.96 -4.29
CA GLN A 654 -3.74 18.23 -4.41
C GLN A 654 -3.07 18.60 -3.08
N LEU A 655 -3.83 19.08 -2.10
CA LEU A 655 -3.37 19.32 -0.72
C LEU A 655 -3.71 18.12 0.18
N THR A 656 -4.97 17.68 0.15
CA THR A 656 -5.48 16.67 1.08
C THR A 656 -4.92 15.27 0.81
N GLY A 657 -4.69 14.89 -0.45
CA GLY A 657 -4.10 13.62 -0.82
C GLY A 657 -2.68 13.42 -0.29
N PRO A 658 -1.73 14.32 -0.60
CA PRO A 658 -0.38 14.25 -0.03
C PRO A 658 -0.33 14.30 1.49
N LEU A 659 -1.09 15.19 2.15
CA LEU A 659 -1.11 15.31 3.61
C LEU A 659 -1.69 14.06 4.30
N ARG A 660 -2.66 13.39 3.69
CA ARG A 660 -3.22 12.15 4.21
C ARG A 660 -2.20 11.01 4.13
N ARG A 661 -1.48 10.90 3.01
CA ARG A 661 -0.44 9.88 2.83
C ARG A 661 0.82 10.18 3.66
N ARG A 662 1.13 11.45 3.89
CA ARG A 662 2.31 11.93 4.63
C ARG A 662 1.95 13.14 5.47
N PRO A 663 1.49 12.96 6.72
CA PRO A 663 1.20 14.06 7.63
C PRO A 663 2.45 14.89 7.98
N TYR A 664 3.64 14.30 7.83
CA TYR A 664 4.95 14.88 8.07
C TYR A 664 5.51 15.41 6.76
N ALA A 665 5.21 16.66 6.46
CA ALA A 665 5.60 17.29 5.21
C ALA A 665 5.90 18.79 5.40
N VAL A 666 6.65 19.32 4.47
CA VAL A 666 6.73 20.77 4.26
C VAL A 666 5.85 21.13 3.07
N VAL A 667 4.83 21.92 3.31
CA VAL A 667 3.92 22.39 2.27
C VAL A 667 4.36 23.78 1.86
N LEU A 668 4.85 23.90 0.64
CA LEU A 668 5.25 25.16 0.03
C LEU A 668 4.10 25.73 -0.79
N LEU A 669 3.57 26.86 -0.35
CA LEU A 669 2.55 27.66 -1.03
C LEU A 669 3.27 28.82 -1.77
N ASP A 670 3.62 28.56 -3.03
CA ASP A 670 4.43 29.51 -3.82
C ASP A 670 3.54 30.64 -4.36
N GLU A 671 4.00 31.89 -4.25
CA GLU A 671 3.29 33.09 -4.67
C GLU A 671 1.88 33.25 -4.04
N PHE A 672 1.79 33.10 -2.71
CA PHE A 672 0.53 33.05 -1.95
C PHE A 672 -0.36 34.27 -2.14
N GLU A 673 0.21 35.44 -2.45
CA GLU A 673 -0.52 36.68 -2.77
C GLU A 673 -1.39 36.59 -4.03
N LYS A 674 -1.20 35.58 -4.87
CA LYS A 674 -1.95 35.38 -6.10
C LYS A 674 -3.22 34.53 -5.91
N ALA A 675 -3.29 33.78 -4.82
CA ALA A 675 -4.45 32.95 -4.52
C ALA A 675 -5.73 33.77 -4.32
N HIS A 676 -6.87 33.21 -4.77
CA HIS A 676 -8.18 33.80 -4.51
C HIS A 676 -8.45 33.92 -3.01
N GLU A 677 -9.22 34.93 -2.59
CA GLU A 677 -9.52 35.19 -1.18
C GLU A 677 -10.18 34.02 -0.46
N ASP A 678 -11.04 33.25 -1.13
CA ASP A 678 -11.68 32.06 -0.56
C ASP A 678 -10.66 30.95 -0.26
N VAL A 679 -9.64 30.81 -1.12
CA VAL A 679 -8.51 29.87 -0.91
C VAL A 679 -7.66 30.33 0.26
N GLN A 680 -7.36 31.62 0.35
CA GLN A 680 -6.64 32.16 1.50
C GLN A 680 -7.43 31.95 2.81
N ALA A 681 -8.75 32.12 2.79
CA ALA A 681 -9.60 31.89 3.95
C ALA A 681 -9.61 30.40 4.39
N MET A 682 -9.59 29.46 3.43
CA MET A 682 -9.46 28.03 3.72
C MET A 682 -8.14 27.74 4.47
N PHE A 683 -7.03 28.32 4.02
CA PHE A 683 -5.75 28.16 4.71
C PHE A 683 -5.73 28.78 6.11
N LEU A 684 -6.47 29.88 6.32
CA LEU A 684 -6.63 30.45 7.66
C LEU A 684 -7.25 29.47 8.65
N SER A 685 -8.33 28.79 8.23
CA SER A 685 -8.95 27.74 9.05
C SER A 685 -7.99 26.57 9.31
N LEU A 686 -7.27 26.15 8.29
CA LEU A 686 -6.27 25.08 8.41
C LEU A 686 -5.14 25.45 9.38
N PHE A 687 -4.67 26.68 9.39
CA PHE A 687 -3.61 27.16 10.30
C PHE A 687 -4.08 27.27 11.75
N ASP A 688 -5.36 27.42 12.00
CA ASP A 688 -5.92 27.45 13.36
C ASP A 688 -6.24 26.06 13.92
N GLU A 689 -6.88 25.23 13.10
CA GLU A 689 -7.42 23.92 13.52
C GLU A 689 -6.42 22.76 13.26
N GLY A 690 -5.43 22.98 12.39
CA GLY A 690 -4.49 21.94 11.98
C GLY A 690 -5.15 20.76 11.28
N GLN A 691 -6.33 20.99 10.69
CA GLN A 691 -7.09 19.97 9.96
C GLN A 691 -7.97 20.60 8.91
N VAL A 692 -8.33 19.81 7.89
CA VAL A 692 -9.22 20.22 6.82
C VAL A 692 -10.08 19.04 6.40
N THR A 693 -11.32 19.30 6.00
CA THR A 693 -12.21 18.25 5.51
C THR A 693 -12.12 18.16 3.99
N ASP A 694 -11.87 16.98 3.44
CA ASP A 694 -11.87 16.74 2.00
C ASP A 694 -13.30 16.76 1.42
N ALA A 695 -13.42 16.74 0.10
CA ALA A 695 -14.72 16.78 -0.58
C ALA A 695 -15.59 15.53 -0.35
N VAL A 696 -15.04 14.46 0.20
CA VAL A 696 -15.73 13.21 0.56
C VAL A 696 -16.17 13.22 2.03
N GLY A 697 -15.87 14.28 2.78
CA GLY A 697 -16.22 14.43 4.20
C GLY A 697 -15.18 13.83 5.17
N ARG A 698 -13.97 13.47 4.71
CA ARG A 698 -12.91 12.93 5.56
C ARG A 698 -12.08 14.06 6.14
N THR A 699 -11.77 13.97 7.42
CA THR A 699 -10.86 14.93 8.07
C THR A 699 -9.42 14.55 7.80
N VAL A 700 -8.65 15.48 7.22
CA VAL A 700 -7.21 15.37 6.98
C VAL A 700 -6.46 16.24 7.98
N HIS A 701 -5.55 15.63 8.74
CA HIS A 701 -4.76 16.31 9.75
C HIS A 701 -3.46 16.86 9.18
N ALA A 702 -3.18 18.14 9.47
CA ALA A 702 -1.97 18.85 9.07
C ALA A 702 -1.14 19.33 10.27
N ARG A 703 -1.41 18.79 11.48
CA ARG A 703 -0.78 19.22 12.74
C ARG A 703 0.72 18.97 12.77
N GLU A 704 1.20 17.98 12.06
CA GLU A 704 2.63 17.64 11.98
C GLU A 704 3.33 18.28 10.78
N ALA A 705 2.60 18.98 9.91
CA ALA A 705 3.15 19.66 8.75
C ALA A 705 3.70 21.04 9.08
N PHE A 706 4.67 21.45 8.29
CA PHE A 706 5.17 22.83 8.22
C PHE A 706 4.64 23.49 6.95
N PHE A 707 4.17 24.71 7.07
CA PHE A 707 3.71 25.51 5.93
C PHE A 707 4.68 26.64 5.67
N VAL A 708 5.12 26.77 4.42
CA VAL A 708 5.97 27.85 3.94
C VAL A 708 5.23 28.61 2.84
N LEU A 709 4.82 29.81 3.12
CA LEU A 709 4.20 30.72 2.18
C LEU A 709 5.29 31.60 1.56
N THR A 710 5.40 31.68 0.24
CA THR A 710 6.29 32.63 -0.39
C THR A 710 5.53 33.82 -0.95
N THR A 711 6.14 34.98 -0.90
CA THR A 711 5.60 36.19 -1.50
C THR A 711 6.70 37.05 -2.11
N ASN A 712 6.34 37.75 -3.19
CA ASN A 712 7.21 38.76 -3.80
C ASN A 712 6.84 40.19 -3.34
N VAL A 713 5.89 40.34 -2.44
CA VAL A 713 5.49 41.60 -1.83
C VAL A 713 6.68 42.20 -1.06
N GLY A 714 6.98 43.43 -1.32
CA GLY A 714 8.15 44.15 -0.73
C GLY A 714 9.39 44.17 -1.63
N ALA A 715 9.40 43.40 -2.74
CA ALA A 715 10.49 43.43 -3.73
C ALA A 715 10.47 44.66 -4.67
N GLU A 716 9.32 45.33 -4.82
CA GLU A 716 9.21 46.48 -5.69
C GLU A 716 9.95 47.70 -5.05
N ARG A 717 10.93 48.25 -5.78
CA ARG A 717 11.66 49.42 -5.37
C ARG A 717 10.70 50.62 -5.27
N GLY A 718 10.27 50.94 -4.06
CA GLY A 718 9.80 52.31 -3.75
C GLY A 718 10.91 53.28 -3.96
N GLY A 719 10.66 54.29 -4.83
CA GLY A 719 11.45 55.41 -5.24
C GLY A 719 12.86 55.62 -4.77
N ARG A 720 13.72 56.05 -5.70
CA ARG A 720 15.12 56.43 -5.54
C ARG A 720 15.34 57.28 -4.26
N GLY A 721 15.55 56.63 -3.14
CA GLY A 721 16.16 57.21 -1.94
C GLY A 721 17.48 56.50 -1.66
N ARG A 722 18.59 57.10 -1.96
CA ARG A 722 19.91 56.68 -1.48
C ARG A 722 19.88 56.76 0.05
N LEU A 723 19.74 55.64 0.73
CA LEU A 723 20.01 55.50 2.17
C LEU A 723 21.35 54.79 2.32
N GLY A 724 22.15 55.24 3.27
CA GLY A 724 23.54 54.83 3.47
C GLY A 724 23.66 53.40 4.06
N PHE A 725 24.85 52.83 3.94
CA PHE A 725 25.20 51.49 4.43
C PHE A 725 25.32 51.46 5.97
N GLY A 726 24.40 50.80 6.68
CA GLY A 726 24.47 50.60 8.14
C GLY A 726 23.45 49.62 8.70
N ALA A 727 23.61 49.23 9.97
CA ALA A 727 22.70 48.32 10.68
C ALA A 727 21.24 48.82 10.75
N ASP A 728 21.01 50.12 10.67
CA ASP A 728 19.70 50.75 10.61
C ASP A 728 18.91 50.43 9.31
N GLU A 729 19.60 50.14 8.22
CA GLU A 729 19.02 49.93 6.91
C GLU A 729 18.27 48.56 6.80
N ARG A 730 18.80 47.53 7.49
CA ARG A 730 18.16 46.20 7.56
C ARG A 730 16.86 46.25 8.35
N SER A 731 16.87 46.96 9.47
CA SER A 731 15.70 47.19 10.32
C SER A 731 14.59 47.95 9.55
N ALA A 732 14.98 49.00 8.83
CA ALA A 732 14.08 49.80 8.00
C ALA A 732 13.48 48.98 6.84
N ARG A 733 14.31 48.16 6.18
CA ARG A 733 13.85 47.26 5.09
C ARG A 733 12.89 46.22 5.59
N ARG A 734 13.16 45.57 6.72
CA ARG A 734 12.25 44.62 7.36
C ARG A 734 10.92 45.28 7.73
N SER A 735 10.93 46.47 8.31
CA SER A 735 9.73 47.27 8.63
C SER A 735 8.92 47.54 7.35
N MET A 736 9.57 47.95 6.27
CA MET A 736 8.91 48.24 5.00
C MET A 736 8.27 46.97 4.37
N VAL A 737 8.95 45.81 4.45
CA VAL A 737 8.38 44.51 4.00
C VAL A 737 7.17 44.14 4.85
N LEU A 738 7.26 44.32 6.17
CA LEU A 738 6.16 44.09 7.10
C LEU A 738 4.94 44.97 6.79
N ASP A 739 5.15 46.27 6.55
CA ASP A 739 4.07 47.20 6.26
C ASP A 739 3.38 46.83 4.92
N ARG A 740 4.15 46.51 3.89
CA ARG A 740 3.60 46.05 2.60
C ARG A 740 2.91 44.68 2.72
N ALA A 741 3.40 43.79 3.56
CA ALA A 741 2.73 42.52 3.84
C ALA A 741 1.38 42.78 4.55
N ARG A 742 1.32 43.76 5.46
CA ARG A 742 0.06 44.18 6.12
C ARG A 742 -0.95 44.80 5.14
N ASP A 743 -0.46 45.55 4.17
CA ASP A 743 -1.31 46.15 3.14
C ASP A 743 -1.88 45.10 2.17
N ARG A 744 -1.12 43.98 1.94
CA ARG A 744 -1.50 42.96 0.97
C ARG A 744 -2.29 41.78 1.55
N PHE A 745 -1.92 41.36 2.75
CA PHE A 745 -2.52 40.23 3.43
C PHE A 745 -3.46 40.67 4.56
N ARG A 746 -4.53 39.93 4.77
CA ARG A 746 -5.43 40.15 5.91
C ARG A 746 -4.63 40.05 7.22
N THR A 747 -4.90 40.93 8.16
CA THR A 747 -4.25 40.95 9.49
C THR A 747 -4.43 39.56 10.18
N GLU A 748 -5.54 38.90 9.96
CA GLU A 748 -5.80 37.55 10.47
C GLU A 748 -4.76 36.53 10.03
N LEU A 749 -4.32 36.57 8.76
CA LEU A 749 -3.29 35.67 8.24
C LEU A 749 -1.94 35.94 8.92
N LEU A 750 -1.56 37.21 9.00
CA LEU A 750 -0.29 37.58 9.60
C LEU A 750 -0.19 37.20 11.09
N ASN A 751 -1.31 37.20 11.80
CA ASN A 751 -1.39 36.77 13.19
C ASN A 751 -1.27 35.24 13.36
N ARG A 752 -1.38 34.47 12.26
CA ARG A 752 -1.26 33.01 12.28
C ARG A 752 0.10 32.53 11.76
N VAL A 753 0.86 33.45 11.15
CA VAL A 753 2.23 33.19 10.73
C VAL A 753 3.14 33.22 11.95
N ASP A 754 3.88 32.14 12.14
CA ASP A 754 4.79 31.95 13.28
C ASP A 754 6.15 32.66 13.11
N GLY A 755 6.53 32.92 11.87
CA GLY A 755 7.77 33.61 11.54
C GLY A 755 7.72 34.27 10.18
N LEU A 756 8.07 35.55 10.15
CA LEU A 756 8.32 36.24 8.88
C LEU A 756 9.83 36.20 8.62
N VAL A 757 10.21 35.61 7.52
CA VAL A 757 11.59 35.44 7.07
C VAL A 757 11.81 36.33 5.86
N VAL A 758 12.67 37.34 6.01
CA VAL A 758 12.94 38.31 4.96
C VAL A 758 14.22 37.93 4.23
N PHE A 759 14.15 37.77 2.94
CA PHE A 759 15.29 37.47 2.07
C PHE A 759 15.89 38.73 1.49
N GLU A 760 17.22 38.82 1.54
CA GLU A 760 17.98 39.91 0.98
C GLU A 760 18.33 39.66 -0.50
N ASP A 761 18.55 40.72 -1.26
CA ASP A 761 19.04 40.60 -2.64
C ASP A 761 20.51 40.11 -2.60
N LEU A 762 20.84 39.21 -3.53
CA LEU A 762 22.17 38.60 -3.57
C LEU A 762 23.23 39.59 -4.11
N ALA A 763 24.32 39.70 -3.40
CA ALA A 763 25.49 40.47 -3.84
C ALA A 763 26.25 39.72 -4.97
N PRO A 764 27.05 40.42 -5.79
CA PRO A 764 27.75 39.78 -6.91
C PRO A 764 28.71 38.65 -6.50
N ASP A 765 29.33 38.73 -5.34
CA ASP A 765 30.19 37.69 -4.77
C ASP A 765 29.38 36.45 -4.34
N GLN A 766 28.16 36.66 -3.82
CA GLN A 766 27.22 35.59 -3.49
C GLN A 766 26.66 34.92 -4.76
N LEU A 767 26.35 35.71 -5.79
CA LEU A 767 25.97 35.18 -7.11
C LEU A 767 27.11 34.33 -7.72
N ALA A 768 28.38 34.73 -7.53
CA ALA A 768 29.52 33.93 -7.95
C ALA A 768 29.62 32.59 -7.18
N GLN A 769 29.29 32.58 -5.90
CA GLN A 769 29.23 31.34 -5.11
C GLN A 769 28.08 30.42 -5.58
N VAL A 770 26.91 31.00 -5.86
CA VAL A 770 25.78 30.25 -6.44
C VAL A 770 26.18 29.65 -7.79
N ALA A 771 26.87 30.43 -8.64
CA ALA A 771 27.35 29.94 -9.93
C ALA A 771 28.32 28.78 -9.78
N ARG A 772 29.31 28.85 -8.87
CA ARG A 772 30.24 27.74 -8.59
C ARG A 772 29.51 26.48 -8.12
N LYS A 773 28.56 26.62 -7.21
CA LYS A 773 27.76 25.48 -6.72
C LYS A 773 27.00 24.83 -7.86
N HIS A 774 26.36 25.62 -8.72
CA HIS A 774 25.58 25.07 -9.85
C HIS A 774 26.45 24.40 -10.91
N LEU A 775 27.63 24.97 -11.20
CA LEU A 775 28.65 24.36 -12.06
C LEU A 775 29.19 23.06 -11.43
N GLY A 776 29.32 22.99 -10.08
CA GLY A 776 29.68 21.76 -9.37
C GLY A 776 28.65 20.65 -9.57
N HIS A 777 27.38 20.93 -9.40
CA HIS A 777 26.31 19.97 -9.70
C HIS A 777 26.26 19.57 -11.18
N LEU A 778 26.63 20.45 -12.09
CA LEU A 778 26.77 20.12 -13.51
C LEU A 778 27.93 19.16 -13.74
N ALA A 779 29.05 19.36 -13.03
CA ALA A 779 30.22 18.47 -13.08
C ALA A 779 29.90 17.06 -12.50
N GLU A 780 29.17 16.98 -11.40
CA GLU A 780 28.71 15.72 -10.84
C GLU A 780 27.85 14.94 -11.87
N ARG A 781 26.86 15.59 -12.47
CA ARG A 781 26.04 14.99 -13.53
C ARG A 781 26.82 14.62 -14.78
N ALA A 782 27.87 15.35 -15.11
CA ALA A 782 28.77 15.00 -16.21
C ALA A 782 29.61 13.75 -15.86
N ALA A 783 30.01 13.60 -14.60
CA ALA A 783 30.76 12.43 -14.10
C ALA A 783 29.95 11.15 -14.21
N ASP A 784 28.62 11.19 -14.02
CA ASP A 784 27.72 10.04 -14.25
C ASP A 784 27.78 9.54 -15.69
N ASN A 785 28.18 10.40 -16.63
CA ASN A 785 28.40 10.06 -18.05
C ASN A 785 29.87 9.84 -18.40
N HIS A 786 30.72 9.52 -17.41
CA HIS A 786 32.16 9.31 -17.55
C HIS A 786 32.93 10.52 -18.08
N VAL A 787 32.43 11.74 -17.84
CA VAL A 787 33.03 13.01 -18.25
C VAL A 787 33.38 13.84 -17.02
N SER A 788 34.66 14.02 -16.75
CA SER A 788 35.07 14.97 -15.72
C SER A 788 35.13 16.41 -16.32
N PHE A 789 34.39 17.31 -15.69
CA PHE A 789 34.24 18.69 -16.12
C PHE A 789 34.91 19.64 -15.12
N THR A 790 35.79 20.50 -15.63
CA THR A 790 36.51 21.50 -14.85
C THR A 790 36.42 22.88 -15.50
N TRP A 791 36.53 23.94 -14.71
CA TRP A 791 36.46 25.33 -15.18
C TRP A 791 37.35 26.28 -14.40
N GLY A 792 37.71 27.41 -15.03
CA GLY A 792 38.47 28.48 -14.43
C GLY A 792 37.58 29.60 -13.80
N PRO A 793 38.14 30.49 -13.01
CA PRO A 793 37.41 31.61 -12.40
C PRO A 793 36.79 32.57 -13.42
N GLU A 794 37.35 32.62 -14.63
CA GLU A 794 36.88 33.47 -15.74
C GLU A 794 35.48 33.06 -16.20
N LEU A 795 35.18 31.75 -16.21
CA LEU A 795 33.87 31.24 -16.55
C LEU A 795 32.83 31.67 -15.51
N VAL A 796 33.18 31.62 -14.22
CA VAL A 796 32.29 32.08 -13.16
C VAL A 796 31.96 33.57 -13.33
N ALA A 797 32.98 34.41 -13.64
CA ALA A 797 32.76 35.83 -13.91
C ALA A 797 31.89 36.09 -15.15
N ALA A 798 32.01 35.25 -16.17
CA ALA A 798 31.25 35.41 -17.41
C ALA A 798 29.74 35.02 -17.28
N VAL A 799 29.42 34.06 -16.40
CA VAL A 799 28.05 33.64 -16.17
C VAL A 799 27.31 34.45 -15.11
N VAL A 800 28.02 35.18 -14.25
CA VAL A 800 27.38 36.05 -13.24
C VAL A 800 26.61 37.17 -13.90
N ARG A 801 25.29 37.20 -13.69
CA ARG A 801 24.40 38.25 -14.13
C ARG A 801 23.65 38.81 -12.92
N SER A 802 23.72 40.10 -12.73
CA SER A 802 23.00 40.81 -11.67
C SER A 802 21.94 41.69 -12.30
N GLU A 803 20.68 41.31 -12.18
CA GLU A 803 19.52 42.08 -12.61
C GLU A 803 18.66 42.41 -11.40
N ALA A 804 18.22 43.63 -11.34
CA ALA A 804 17.44 44.08 -10.19
C ALA A 804 16.12 43.32 -10.07
N GLY A 805 15.89 42.72 -8.90
CA GLY A 805 14.66 41.98 -8.56
C GLY A 805 14.57 40.56 -9.08
N LEU A 806 15.57 40.06 -9.81
CA LEU A 806 15.57 38.70 -10.35
C LEU A 806 16.50 37.70 -9.63
N GLY A 807 17.31 38.19 -8.68
CA GLY A 807 18.20 37.36 -7.86
C GLY A 807 19.18 36.53 -8.68
N ALA A 808 19.30 35.24 -8.39
CA ALA A 808 20.19 34.30 -9.09
C ALA A 808 19.64 33.78 -10.44
N ARG A 809 18.37 34.01 -10.78
CA ARG A 809 17.75 33.45 -12.01
C ARG A 809 18.50 33.83 -13.29
N PRO A 810 18.94 35.09 -13.53
CA PRO A 810 19.72 35.42 -14.72
C PRO A 810 21.06 34.70 -14.78
N THR A 811 21.73 34.52 -13.63
CA THR A 811 22.98 33.76 -13.55
C THR A 811 22.78 32.29 -13.88
N LEU A 812 21.72 31.66 -13.36
CA LEU A 812 21.40 30.27 -13.66
C LEU A 812 21.07 30.06 -15.13
N ARG A 813 20.26 30.94 -15.72
CA ARG A 813 20.00 30.91 -17.18
C ARG A 813 21.29 31.05 -18.01
N ALA A 814 22.18 31.96 -17.60
CA ALA A 814 23.47 32.12 -18.28
C ALA A 814 24.33 30.84 -18.18
N ILE A 815 24.28 30.10 -17.08
CA ILE A 815 24.92 28.79 -16.95
C ILE A 815 24.28 27.78 -17.91
N ASP A 816 22.97 27.73 -17.99
CA ASP A 816 22.27 26.80 -18.89
C ASP A 816 22.61 27.10 -20.37
N GLU A 817 22.55 28.37 -20.79
CA GLU A 817 22.78 28.79 -22.17
C GLU A 817 24.26 28.72 -22.56
N LEU A 818 25.17 29.20 -21.71
CA LEU A 818 26.60 29.36 -22.05
C LEU A 818 27.43 28.11 -21.74
N VAL A 819 26.98 27.27 -20.80
CA VAL A 819 27.77 26.13 -20.33
C VAL A 819 27.04 24.81 -20.52
N ALA A 820 25.82 24.64 -20.00
CA ALA A 820 25.15 23.35 -19.98
C ALA A 820 24.76 22.87 -21.38
N GLU A 821 24.20 23.75 -22.23
CA GLU A 821 23.83 23.38 -23.60
C GLU A 821 25.06 23.06 -24.47
N PRO A 822 26.13 23.86 -24.52
CA PRO A 822 27.34 23.51 -25.24
C PRO A 822 28.05 22.26 -24.67
N LEU A 823 28.08 22.08 -23.33
CA LEU A 823 28.60 20.88 -22.68
C LEU A 823 27.86 19.64 -23.15
N ALA A 824 26.50 19.65 -23.11
CA ALA A 824 25.69 18.54 -23.55
C ALA A 824 25.95 18.17 -25.02
N ARG A 825 26.04 19.15 -25.93
CA ARG A 825 26.42 18.93 -27.31
C ARG A 825 27.79 18.27 -27.43
N ARG A 826 28.75 18.71 -26.62
CA ARG A 826 30.10 18.15 -26.62
C ARG A 826 30.14 16.73 -26.11
N VAL A 827 29.47 16.43 -25.02
CA VAL A 827 29.35 15.08 -24.41
C VAL A 827 28.74 14.13 -25.43
N LEU A 828 27.66 14.52 -26.10
CA LEU A 828 27.02 13.70 -27.13
C LEU A 828 27.91 13.44 -28.35
N ALA A 829 28.86 14.33 -28.65
CA ALA A 829 29.80 14.17 -29.76
C ALA A 829 31.04 13.33 -29.38
N LEU A 830 31.27 13.05 -28.11
CA LEU A 830 32.35 12.20 -27.64
C LEU A 830 32.00 10.73 -27.79
N GLY A 831 32.97 9.90 -28.21
CA GLY A 831 32.79 8.45 -28.24
C GLY A 831 32.81 7.82 -26.83
N PRO A 832 32.54 6.52 -26.71
CA PRO A 832 32.61 5.81 -25.42
C PRO A 832 34.03 5.89 -24.85
N GLY A 833 34.14 6.20 -23.55
CA GLY A 833 35.43 6.34 -22.83
C GLY A 833 35.34 7.39 -21.73
N GLU A 834 36.38 7.44 -20.89
CA GLU A 834 36.54 8.50 -19.90
C GLU A 834 37.11 9.76 -20.59
N TRP A 835 36.46 10.89 -20.36
CA TRP A 835 36.86 12.18 -20.95
C TRP A 835 37.10 13.23 -19.88
N ARG A 836 38.13 14.08 -20.09
CA ARG A 836 38.35 15.28 -19.28
C ARG A 836 38.07 16.50 -20.13
N LEU A 837 37.08 17.29 -19.72
CA LEU A 837 36.70 18.55 -20.35
C LEU A 837 37.11 19.73 -19.49
N HIS A 838 37.84 20.67 -20.05
CA HIS A 838 38.12 21.93 -19.42
C HIS A 838 37.43 23.08 -20.17
N ALA A 839 36.58 23.83 -19.46
CA ALA A 839 35.88 24.97 -20.05
C ALA A 839 36.74 26.22 -20.03
N ARG A 840 36.95 26.82 -21.18
CA ARG A 840 37.61 28.11 -21.36
C ARG A 840 36.68 29.12 -22.03
N LEU A 841 36.95 30.41 -21.82
CA LEU A 841 36.23 31.50 -22.47
C LEU A 841 37.08 32.01 -23.62
N GLU A 842 36.60 31.83 -24.88
CA GLU A 842 37.25 32.38 -26.10
C GLU A 842 36.27 33.29 -26.86
N ALA A 843 36.63 34.50 -27.07
CA ALA A 843 35.80 35.49 -27.78
C ALA A 843 34.34 35.62 -27.26
N GLY A 844 34.12 35.40 -25.97
CA GLY A 844 32.78 35.48 -25.35
C GLY A 844 31.94 34.20 -25.43
N ALA A 845 32.45 33.14 -26.05
CA ALA A 845 31.85 31.81 -26.09
C ALA A 845 32.64 30.84 -25.21
N VAL A 846 31.94 29.87 -24.61
CA VAL A 846 32.56 28.80 -23.84
C VAL A 846 32.99 27.67 -24.77
N VAL A 847 34.27 27.37 -24.77
CA VAL A 847 34.89 26.29 -25.55
C VAL A 847 35.40 25.21 -24.60
N PHE A 848 35.20 23.95 -24.97
CA PHE A 848 35.61 22.80 -24.20
C PHE A 848 36.82 22.11 -24.83
N ASP A 849 37.94 22.12 -24.15
CA ASP A 849 39.10 21.31 -24.50
C ASP A 849 38.87 19.87 -23.98
N ALA A 850 38.83 18.93 -24.91
CA ALA A 850 38.63 17.54 -24.57
C ALA A 850 39.97 16.77 -24.60
N VAL A 851 40.32 16.14 -23.48
CA VAL A 851 41.49 15.27 -23.37
C VAL A 851 41.02 13.87 -22.97
N GLN A 852 41.32 12.89 -23.82
CA GLN A 852 41.11 11.49 -23.43
C GLN A 852 42.32 11.08 -22.57
N PRO A 853 42.14 10.60 -21.36
CA PRO A 853 43.24 10.05 -20.58
C PRO A 853 43.82 8.87 -21.35
N ALA A 854 45.17 8.79 -21.46
CA ALA A 854 45.82 7.66 -22.07
C ALA A 854 45.33 6.36 -21.39
N PRO A 855 45.01 5.30 -22.15
CA PRO A 855 44.64 4.04 -21.54
C PRO A 855 45.74 3.65 -20.56
N ALA A 856 45.38 3.29 -19.33
CA ALA A 856 46.33 2.85 -18.34
C ALA A 856 47.16 1.72 -18.98
N SER A 857 48.45 1.98 -19.19
CA SER A 857 49.37 0.98 -19.74
C SER A 857 49.25 -0.22 -18.81
N ASN A 858 48.83 -1.36 -19.37
CA ASN A 858 48.95 -2.66 -18.74
C ASN A 858 50.44 -2.82 -18.35
N SER A 859 50.74 -2.61 -17.09
CA SER A 859 52.01 -3.06 -16.55
C SER A 859 52.05 -4.57 -16.73
N PRO A 860 53.11 -5.11 -17.36
CA PRO A 860 53.24 -6.56 -17.50
C PRO A 860 53.29 -7.18 -16.10
N THR A 861 52.49 -8.19 -15.90
CA THR A 861 52.59 -9.12 -14.77
C THR A 861 54.03 -9.55 -14.62
N PRO A 862 54.68 -9.43 -13.46
CA PRO A 862 55.99 -10.01 -13.25
C PRO A 862 55.81 -11.55 -13.21
N ASP A 863 56.57 -12.18 -14.12
CA ASP A 863 56.78 -13.61 -14.22
C ASP A 863 57.33 -14.12 -12.89
N VAL A 864 56.72 -15.11 -12.32
CA VAL A 864 57.17 -15.80 -11.12
C VAL A 864 58.19 -16.85 -11.53
N THR A 865 59.47 -16.51 -11.42
CA THR A 865 60.55 -17.52 -11.26
C THR A 865 61.59 -17.03 -10.27
N ASP A 866 61.69 -17.78 -9.19
CA ASP A 866 62.82 -18.04 -8.29
C ASP A 866 63.81 -16.90 -7.96
N GLU A 867 63.86 -16.51 -6.69
CA GLU A 867 65.07 -16.79 -5.88
C GLU A 867 64.90 -16.36 -4.41
N ARG A 868 65.42 -17.23 -3.58
CA ARG A 868 65.51 -17.16 -2.12
C ARG A 868 66.29 -15.97 -1.56
N ALA A 869 65.91 -15.65 -0.34
CA ALA A 869 66.75 -15.11 0.75
C ALA A 869 66.81 -13.55 0.87
N SER A 870 66.12 -12.99 1.83
CA SER A 870 66.79 -12.54 3.08
C SER A 870 65.75 -11.96 4.06
N GLU A 871 65.82 -12.47 5.27
CA GLU A 871 65.18 -11.99 6.47
C GLU A 871 65.48 -10.53 6.77
N ALA A 872 64.47 -9.72 7.08
CA ALA A 872 64.61 -8.67 8.08
C ALA A 872 63.23 -8.34 8.66
N ALA A 873 63.10 -8.59 9.92
CA ALA A 873 61.98 -8.38 10.81
C ALA A 873 61.42 -6.96 10.81
N VAL A 874 60.09 -6.82 10.71
CA VAL A 874 59.35 -5.71 11.31
C VAL A 874 58.17 -6.29 12.10
N THR A 875 58.29 -6.14 13.40
CA THR A 875 57.33 -6.52 14.43
C THR A 875 56.01 -5.77 14.30
N PRO A 876 54.86 -6.40 14.62
CA PRO A 876 53.59 -5.70 14.74
C PRO A 876 53.48 -4.96 16.07
N VAL A 877 53.16 -3.71 16.02
CA VAL A 877 52.84 -2.89 17.20
C VAL A 877 51.45 -3.34 17.75
N SER A 878 51.53 -3.78 19.00
CA SER A 878 50.46 -4.25 19.86
C SER A 878 49.39 -3.21 20.08
N ALA A 879 48.15 -3.64 20.02
CA ALA A 879 46.96 -2.97 20.53
C ALA A 879 46.97 -2.89 22.07
N ALA A 880 47.57 -1.83 22.62
CA ALA A 880 47.54 -1.52 24.06
C ALA A 880 47.82 -0.03 24.29
N THR A 881 46.99 0.85 23.74
CA THR A 881 46.93 2.28 24.13
C THR A 881 45.56 2.86 23.77
N ALA A 882 44.46 2.24 24.20
CA ALA A 882 43.12 2.81 24.13
C ALA A 882 42.29 2.39 25.36
N GLN A 883 42.95 2.44 26.55
CA GLN A 883 42.25 2.10 27.79
C GLN A 883 42.72 2.98 28.97
N ALA A 884 42.94 4.24 28.69
CA ALA A 884 43.29 5.22 29.75
C ALA A 884 42.76 6.63 29.41
N VAL A 885 41.48 6.77 29.04
CA VAL A 885 40.68 8.02 29.13
C VAL A 885 39.21 7.66 29.27
N LEU A 886 38.87 6.98 30.40
CA LEU A 886 37.51 6.79 30.87
C LEU A 886 37.52 6.58 32.38
N GLU A 887 38.31 7.38 33.09
CA GLU A 887 38.19 7.66 34.53
C GLU A 887 38.76 9.06 34.78
N GLU A 888 37.90 10.11 34.54
CA GLU A 888 37.75 11.38 35.24
C GLU A 888 36.40 11.99 34.85
#